data_52a1a94e87f60775dacb94d3a91205f1
#
_entry.id   52a1a94e87f60775dacb94d3a91205f1
#
_cell.length_a   1.000
_cell.length_b   1.000
_cell.length_c   1.000
_cell.angle_alpha   90.00
_cell.angle_beta   90.00
_cell.angle_gamma   90.00
#
_symmetry.space_group_name_H-M   'P 1'
#
loop_
_entity.id
_entity.type
_entity.pdbx_description
1 polymer ?
#
loop_
_entity_poly.entity_id
_entity_poly.type
_entity_poly.pdbx_seq_one_letter_code
_entity_poly.pdbx_strand_id
1 'polypeptide(L)'
;MSSLSLTAKAIRRGFLTIAATTVATGSVFSGSVIAEEAQAEKVERIAVTGSRIKRTDMETASPVSVIDASAIIASGATSIDDVLQKMTSSGGAMTNAAVNNGSGGNARVNLRGLGSNRTLVLVNGRRMIASGTGAASSVDLNTIPVSMIQRVEVLKDGASAVYGTDAIAGVVNVILKRDFDGFELNVQTGISGQGDADESSIDFTMGNTFDKGNVVINAQYTKRGDASQADRDFSECPIAEGADGLYCAGSSYSEGGHIWGANGADLSGRGGEYHEFTDADRYNYSASSFLSTPMERLNLSMAGTYDLSDSIMFFSEAMYSKRWSDQQMAPQPIWNSESWEYQPISAGGWMTDDLLPWVEDGELVDYGRRMVESGSRDFSQVVDTIRLVVGVEGEFDNGWTWDASYNKGKNDSVDTLANLHNIGSINDAVQAEEFDPFLQSSWMGDSIAPFVYTEVNAGGSELDIASLSLSGDIVDLPAGTMGFAAGYEFRKESAYYTPDSLTAQGLANDPRVEATSGSFDVNEAYVELAIPLISDIPLLQQVDLSAAIRYFDYSTFGDDTTWKLGLTWRVFDDLMLRGGQSTAFRAPTVSELFGGKSPSFDQIVHPATDQTQAEVTVGGNPLLTPEEADITTLGLVYSPSFVDGLSLTVDYYDIGITNTITSVDSNYIANQCLDANGNKINEGTALCQASNIEIDNTGRISFDNGLQNIGETNTSGFDINLAYTFEGLGLDWKAGLDTSILDTYEEFDQDGNAVDYKGFITGGVGAYAEFKTNFNLTAAGDDWSATYEARYIDGMDSFACKDDPSDCYAPSVDSIVYHDISANYDITETVRLSGGVNNVLDEEPPYYTGNNDSNTDPYTYDVLGRYFFVRASVKF
;
A
#
# COMPACT_ATOMS: atom_id res chain seq x y z
N MET A 1 20.60 -23.08 4.14
CA MET A 1 21.77 -22.19 4.36
C MET A 1 22.11 -21.54 3.04
N SER A 2 21.42 -20.45 2.72
CA SER A 2 21.61 -19.72 1.47
C SER A 2 22.97 -19.01 1.47
N SER A 3 23.69 -19.12 0.39
CA SER A 3 24.98 -18.46 0.16
C SER A 3 24.76 -16.98 -0.07
N LEU A 4 25.00 -16.17 0.95
CA LEU A 4 25.11 -14.70 0.80
C LEU A 4 26.03 -14.34 -0.37
N SER A 5 25.61 -13.41 -1.22
CA SER A 5 26.40 -12.92 -2.34
C SER A 5 27.74 -12.32 -1.84
N LEU A 6 28.76 -12.36 -2.68
CA LEU A 6 30.10 -11.85 -2.37
C LEU A 6 30.09 -10.37 -1.91
N THR A 7 29.12 -9.59 -2.36
CA THR A 7 28.91 -8.18 -2.00
C THR A 7 28.47 -7.99 -0.55
N ALA A 8 27.52 -8.80 -0.08
CA ALA A 8 27.06 -8.76 1.31
C ALA A 8 28.17 -9.18 2.29
N LYS A 9 29.03 -10.13 1.89
CA LYS A 9 30.22 -10.52 2.68
C LYS A 9 31.30 -9.43 2.76
N ALA A 10 31.44 -8.62 1.72
CA ALA A 10 32.40 -7.50 1.71
C ALA A 10 31.94 -6.35 2.62
N ILE A 11 30.64 -6.02 2.61
CA ILE A 11 30.05 -4.98 3.48
C ILE A 11 30.14 -5.39 4.95
N ARG A 12 29.83 -6.67 5.28
CA ARG A 12 29.92 -7.17 6.66
C ARG A 12 31.36 -7.16 7.23
N ARG A 13 32.38 -7.29 6.39
CA ARG A 13 33.80 -7.17 6.82
C ARG A 13 34.29 -5.72 6.89
N GLY A 14 33.75 -4.81 6.08
CA GLY A 14 34.07 -3.38 6.09
C GLY A 14 33.58 -2.68 7.36
N PHE A 15 32.35 -2.93 7.78
CA PHE A 15 31.74 -2.26 8.94
C PHE A 15 32.33 -2.69 10.30
N LEU A 16 32.72 -3.94 10.45
CA LEU A 16 33.35 -4.43 11.68
C LEU A 16 34.79 -3.89 11.90
N THR A 17 35.44 -3.36 10.88
CA THR A 17 36.80 -2.77 10.98
C THR A 17 36.78 -1.27 11.25
N ILE A 18 35.70 -0.56 10.94
CA ILE A 18 35.56 0.89 11.17
C ILE A 18 35.14 1.21 12.60
N ALA A 19 34.33 0.34 13.24
CA ALA A 19 33.87 0.56 14.62
C ALA A 19 34.96 0.39 15.69
N ALA A 20 36.11 -0.21 15.37
CA ALA A 20 37.18 -0.48 16.35
C ALA A 20 38.33 0.55 16.36
N THR A 21 38.36 1.53 15.46
CA THR A 21 39.52 2.42 15.29
C THR A 21 39.28 3.89 15.58
N THR A 22 38.08 4.32 15.99
CA THR A 22 37.74 5.75 16.15
C THR A 22 37.58 6.23 17.59
N VAL A 23 37.96 5.46 18.60
CA VAL A 23 37.82 5.86 20.03
C VAL A 23 39.11 6.53 20.62
N ALA A 24 40.11 6.82 19.85
CA ALA A 24 41.33 7.36 20.40
C ALA A 24 41.90 8.55 19.61
N THR A 25 41.19 9.67 19.48
CA THR A 25 41.85 11.02 19.37
C THR A 25 40.72 12.11 19.44
N GLY A 26 40.31 12.49 20.62
CA GLY A 26 39.50 13.66 20.87
C GLY A 26 40.24 14.56 21.85
N SER A 27 40.95 15.58 21.39
CA SER A 27 41.43 16.63 22.25
C SER A 27 41.39 17.97 21.56
N VAL A 28 40.58 18.86 22.15
CA VAL A 28 40.73 20.33 22.28
C VAL A 28 40.56 21.16 21.03
N PHE A 29 39.35 21.77 20.89
CA PHE A 29 39.28 23.17 20.46
C PHE A 29 38.25 23.90 21.34
N SER A 30 38.75 24.69 22.28
CA SER A 30 37.97 25.69 23.03
C SER A 30 37.96 26.95 22.17
N GLY A 31 36.85 27.23 21.49
CA GLY A 31 36.64 28.49 20.77
C GLY A 31 35.68 29.37 21.59
N SER A 32 36.10 30.58 21.84
CA SER A 32 35.43 31.62 22.63
C SER A 32 34.09 32.03 22.03
N VAL A 33 33.05 31.98 22.83
CA VAL A 33 31.71 32.52 22.52
C VAL A 33 31.81 34.05 22.51
N ILE A 34 31.65 34.66 21.36
CA ILE A 34 31.37 36.10 21.20
C ILE A 34 29.86 36.20 21.16
N ALA A 35 29.25 36.89 22.11
CA ALA A 35 27.83 37.21 22.13
C ALA A 35 27.53 38.14 20.94
N GLU A 36 26.78 37.65 19.97
CA GLU A 36 26.27 38.42 18.84
C GLU A 36 24.89 38.95 19.19
N GLU A 37 24.64 40.19 18.89
CA GLU A 37 23.37 40.90 19.12
C GLU A 37 22.21 40.15 18.42
N ALA A 38 21.13 39.93 19.15
CA ALA A 38 19.88 39.31 18.65
C ALA A 38 19.35 40.11 17.45
N GLN A 39 19.59 39.64 16.25
CA GLN A 39 18.82 40.03 15.08
C GLN A 39 17.38 39.50 15.30
N ALA A 40 16.39 40.36 15.02
CA ALA A 40 14.99 39.97 15.05
C ALA A 40 14.83 38.72 14.17
N GLU A 41 14.38 37.61 14.75
CA GLU A 41 14.05 36.39 14.02
C GLU A 41 13.10 36.74 12.86
N LYS A 42 13.54 36.55 11.64
CA LYS A 42 12.65 36.54 10.48
C LYS A 42 11.66 35.40 10.71
N VAL A 43 10.39 35.73 10.90
CA VAL A 43 9.32 34.73 11.01
C VAL A 43 9.31 33.94 9.71
N GLU A 44 9.71 32.69 9.78
CA GLU A 44 9.82 31.82 8.63
C GLU A 44 8.41 31.48 8.12
N ARG A 45 8.11 31.83 6.86
CA ARG A 45 6.83 31.48 6.23
C ARG A 45 6.91 30.04 5.74
N ILE A 46 6.15 29.13 6.38
CA ILE A 46 6.12 27.71 6.07
C ILE A 46 4.93 27.42 5.13
N ALA A 47 5.14 26.60 4.10
CA ALA A 47 4.04 26.05 3.32
C ALA A 47 3.45 24.86 4.08
N VAL A 48 2.17 24.92 4.42
CA VAL A 48 1.41 23.81 5.03
C VAL A 48 0.80 22.97 3.92
N THR A 49 0.80 21.64 4.07
CA THR A 49 0.16 20.74 3.09
C THR A 49 -1.32 21.13 2.88
N GLY A 50 -1.75 21.24 1.62
CA GLY A 50 -3.09 21.70 1.22
C GLY A 50 -3.13 23.12 0.65
N SER A 51 -2.01 23.87 0.66
CA SER A 51 -1.86 25.19 0.03
C SER A 51 -0.44 25.40 -0.51
N ARG A 52 -0.31 26.14 -1.61
CA ARG A 52 0.97 26.62 -2.16
C ARG A 52 1.31 28.03 -1.69
N ILE A 53 0.38 28.69 -0.96
CA ILE A 53 0.62 30.01 -0.38
C ILE A 53 1.38 29.82 0.94
N LYS A 54 2.58 30.41 1.03
CA LYS A 54 3.42 30.36 2.25
C LYS A 54 2.80 31.26 3.33
N ARG A 55 2.37 30.67 4.47
CA ARG A 55 1.74 31.40 5.60
C ARG A 55 2.55 31.21 6.90
N THR A 56 2.24 32.06 7.87
CA THR A 56 2.79 31.94 9.23
C THR A 56 1.87 31.22 10.21
N ASP A 57 0.60 31.02 9.86
CA ASP A 57 -0.41 30.29 10.62
C ASP A 57 -0.67 28.92 9.98
N MET A 58 -0.82 27.89 10.81
CA MET A 58 -1.07 26.51 10.37
C MET A 58 -2.58 26.18 10.27
N GLU A 59 -3.46 27.14 10.51
CA GLU A 59 -4.90 26.92 10.47
C GLU A 59 -5.41 27.03 9.04
N THR A 60 -5.80 25.92 8.44
CA THR A 60 -6.29 25.82 7.07
C THR A 60 -7.76 25.36 7.03
N ALA A 61 -8.44 25.64 5.91
CA ALA A 61 -9.80 25.17 5.68
C ALA A 61 -9.89 23.62 5.61
N SER A 62 -8.79 22.96 5.28
CA SER A 62 -8.70 21.50 5.17
C SER A 62 -8.05 20.89 6.40
N PRO A 63 -8.55 19.72 6.90
CA PRO A 63 -7.97 19.03 8.04
C PRO A 63 -6.59 18.42 7.72
N VAL A 64 -5.58 18.75 8.52
CA VAL A 64 -4.22 18.16 8.42
C VAL A 64 -3.86 17.52 9.75
N SER A 65 -3.49 16.23 9.72
CA SER A 65 -2.90 15.52 10.84
C SER A 65 -1.37 15.53 10.70
N VAL A 66 -0.66 15.78 11.80
CA VAL A 66 0.81 15.81 11.81
C VAL A 66 1.34 14.69 12.71
N ILE A 67 2.24 13.88 12.17
CA ILE A 67 2.95 12.83 12.89
C ILE A 67 4.41 13.26 13.02
N ASP A 68 4.85 13.55 14.21
CA ASP A 68 6.22 13.98 14.48
C ASP A 68 7.21 12.79 14.50
N ALA A 69 8.49 13.06 14.23
CA ALA A 69 9.55 12.05 14.31
C ALA A 69 9.63 11.36 15.68
N SER A 70 9.27 12.06 16.77
CA SER A 70 9.23 11.48 18.13
C SER A 70 8.16 10.40 18.27
N ALA A 71 6.99 10.55 17.64
CA ALA A 71 5.93 9.54 17.64
C ALA A 71 6.36 8.30 16.84
N ILE A 72 7.04 8.48 15.69
CA ILE A 72 7.58 7.38 14.90
C ILE A 72 8.62 6.57 15.70
N ILE A 73 9.52 7.25 16.43
CA ILE A 73 10.51 6.59 17.29
C ILE A 73 9.83 5.84 18.44
N ALA A 74 8.80 6.44 19.07
CA ALA A 74 8.08 5.84 20.19
C ALA A 74 7.34 4.55 19.79
N SER A 75 6.84 4.45 18.57
CA SER A 75 6.17 3.24 18.04
C SER A 75 7.14 2.09 17.76
N GLY A 76 8.46 2.35 17.72
CA GLY A 76 9.47 1.37 17.30
C GLY A 76 9.50 1.09 15.80
N ALA A 77 8.74 1.82 15.00
CA ALA A 77 8.65 1.63 13.56
C ALA A 77 10.00 1.85 12.87
N THR A 78 10.37 0.94 11.99
CA THR A 78 11.53 1.06 11.10
C THR A 78 11.14 1.44 9.68
N SER A 79 9.85 1.40 9.38
CA SER A 79 9.23 1.84 8.14
C SER A 79 8.06 2.78 8.44
N ILE A 80 7.76 3.69 7.52
CA ILE A 80 6.69 4.68 7.72
C ILE A 80 5.29 4.07 7.55
N ASP A 81 5.16 3.00 6.80
CA ASP A 81 3.90 2.28 6.64
C ASP A 81 3.38 1.71 7.98
N ASP A 82 4.27 1.25 8.87
CA ASP A 82 3.89 0.77 10.21
C ASP A 82 3.10 1.82 11.01
N VAL A 83 3.40 3.11 10.79
CA VAL A 83 2.72 4.22 11.46
C VAL A 83 1.46 4.64 10.69
N LEU A 84 1.54 4.75 9.36
CA LEU A 84 0.42 5.21 8.54
C LEU A 84 -0.74 4.22 8.50
N GLN A 85 -0.46 2.91 8.52
CA GLN A 85 -1.49 1.87 8.54
C GLN A 85 -2.25 1.81 9.88
N LYS A 86 -1.61 2.21 10.98
CA LYS A 86 -2.24 2.32 12.31
C LYS A 86 -3.12 3.56 12.47
N MET A 87 -3.11 4.50 11.53
CA MET A 87 -4.01 5.66 11.58
C MET A 87 -5.48 5.22 11.48
N THR A 88 -6.36 5.89 12.21
CA THR A 88 -7.80 5.59 12.19
C THR A 88 -8.43 5.82 10.81
N SER A 89 -7.90 6.77 10.04
CA SER A 89 -8.31 7.08 8.66
C SER A 89 -7.67 6.20 7.58
N SER A 90 -6.75 5.29 7.95
CA SER A 90 -6.16 4.34 7.02
C SER A 90 -7.00 3.06 6.95
N GLY A 91 -7.00 2.39 5.82
CA GLY A 91 -7.71 1.13 5.63
C GLY A 91 -7.36 0.45 4.32
N GLY A 92 -7.87 -0.75 4.15
CA GLY A 92 -7.86 -1.46 2.89
C GLY A 92 -6.73 -2.43 2.67
N ALA A 93 -6.89 -3.18 1.61
CA ALA A 93 -6.08 -4.31 1.21
C ALA A 93 -4.73 -3.89 0.60
N MET A 94 -3.78 -4.81 0.65
CA MET A 94 -2.47 -4.75 -0.01
C MET A 94 -1.61 -3.52 0.33
N THR A 95 -1.74 -3.02 1.55
CA THR A 95 -0.94 -1.90 2.05
C THR A 95 0.28 -2.35 2.85
N ASN A 96 0.22 -3.49 3.53
CA ASN A 96 1.28 -4.00 4.39
C ASN A 96 2.36 -4.75 3.60
N ALA A 97 3.61 -4.34 3.79
CA ALA A 97 4.79 -4.93 3.15
C ALA A 97 5.15 -6.35 3.66
N ALA A 98 4.61 -6.74 4.81
CA ALA A 98 4.95 -8.01 5.45
C ALA A 98 4.01 -9.17 5.09
N VAL A 99 2.91 -8.91 4.39
CA VAL A 99 1.92 -9.94 4.03
C VAL A 99 2.45 -10.87 2.94
N ASN A 100 2.41 -12.17 3.22
CA ASN A 100 2.76 -13.20 2.26
C ASN A 100 1.72 -13.30 1.14
N ASN A 101 2.15 -13.60 -0.08
CA ASN A 101 1.29 -13.66 -1.27
C ASN A 101 0.44 -12.38 -1.51
N GLY A 102 0.93 -11.26 -1.00
CA GLY A 102 0.29 -9.95 -1.07
C GLY A 102 1.00 -8.99 -2.01
N SER A 103 1.45 -7.86 -1.45
CA SER A 103 2.05 -6.74 -2.23
C SER A 103 3.46 -6.96 -2.76
N GLY A 104 4.05 -8.17 -2.63
CA GLY A 104 5.44 -8.44 -3.04
C GLY A 104 6.48 -7.73 -2.16
N GLY A 105 6.12 -7.30 -0.96
CA GLY A 105 6.97 -6.51 -0.06
C GLY A 105 6.86 -4.99 -0.26
N ASN A 106 5.91 -4.50 -1.07
CA ASN A 106 5.64 -3.07 -1.22
C ASN A 106 4.80 -2.55 -0.06
N ALA A 107 5.19 -1.41 0.50
CA ALA A 107 4.47 -0.68 1.53
C ALA A 107 3.67 0.46 0.90
N ARG A 108 2.37 0.53 1.16
CA ARG A 108 1.47 1.53 0.56
C ARG A 108 0.64 2.20 1.63
N VAL A 109 0.05 3.35 1.30
CA VAL A 109 -0.96 4.01 2.13
C VAL A 109 -2.27 4.09 1.36
N ASN A 110 -3.36 3.79 2.07
CA ASN A 110 -4.72 3.84 1.55
C ASN A 110 -5.59 4.65 2.53
N LEU A 111 -5.78 5.92 2.25
CA LEU A 111 -6.64 6.76 3.08
C LEU A 111 -8.12 6.44 2.81
N ARG A 112 -8.90 6.31 3.89
CA ARG A 112 -10.36 6.07 3.87
C ARG A 112 -10.80 4.78 3.15
N GLY A 113 -9.88 3.86 2.87
CA GLY A 113 -10.19 2.64 2.12
C GLY A 113 -10.44 2.84 0.62
N LEU A 114 -10.20 4.04 0.08
CA LEU A 114 -10.52 4.39 -1.32
C LEU A 114 -9.51 3.88 -2.35
N GLY A 115 -8.43 3.25 -1.91
CA GLY A 115 -7.35 2.73 -2.76
C GLY A 115 -6.06 3.56 -2.69
N SER A 116 -4.93 2.89 -2.77
CA SER A 116 -3.61 3.54 -2.70
C SER A 116 -3.30 4.42 -3.92
N ASN A 117 -3.95 4.22 -5.04
CA ASN A 117 -3.85 5.02 -6.26
C ASN A 117 -4.69 6.32 -6.19
N ARG A 118 -5.55 6.50 -5.17
CA ARG A 118 -6.30 7.72 -4.88
C ARG A 118 -5.73 8.50 -3.69
N THR A 119 -4.56 8.06 -3.17
CA THR A 119 -3.82 8.72 -2.10
C THR A 119 -2.48 9.23 -2.64
N LEU A 120 -2.31 10.55 -2.72
CA LEU A 120 -1.09 11.14 -3.24
C LEU A 120 0.03 11.15 -2.21
N VAL A 121 1.21 10.62 -2.56
CA VAL A 121 2.40 10.67 -1.70
C VAL A 121 3.40 11.69 -2.22
N LEU A 122 3.80 12.61 -1.34
CA LEU A 122 4.78 13.66 -1.61
C LEU A 122 5.98 13.53 -0.66
N VAL A 123 7.14 13.97 -1.13
CA VAL A 123 8.33 14.20 -0.32
C VAL A 123 8.73 15.67 -0.49
N ASN A 124 8.71 16.43 0.61
CA ASN A 124 8.94 17.87 0.62
C ASN A 124 8.04 18.63 -0.38
N GLY A 125 6.76 18.25 -0.47
CA GLY A 125 5.76 18.86 -1.35
C GLY A 125 5.89 18.52 -2.84
N ARG A 126 6.76 17.56 -3.23
CA ARG A 126 6.97 17.11 -4.60
C ARG A 126 6.62 15.62 -4.75
N ARG A 127 6.00 15.25 -5.88
CA ARG A 127 5.59 13.86 -6.14
C ARG A 127 6.74 12.88 -6.02
N MET A 128 6.44 11.73 -5.39
CA MET A 128 7.29 10.55 -5.38
C MET A 128 6.93 9.67 -6.59
N ILE A 129 7.91 8.92 -7.10
CA ILE A 129 7.69 7.96 -8.19
C ILE A 129 6.94 6.73 -7.68
N ALA A 130 6.03 6.20 -8.51
CA ALA A 130 5.45 4.88 -8.32
C ALA A 130 6.54 3.80 -8.39
N SER A 131 6.53 2.85 -7.48
CA SER A 131 7.56 1.83 -7.37
C SER A 131 7.00 0.51 -6.85
N GLY A 132 7.70 -0.58 -7.15
CA GLY A 132 7.32 -1.94 -6.78
C GLY A 132 7.27 -2.87 -7.98
N THR A 133 6.31 -3.79 -7.98
CA THR A 133 6.17 -4.83 -9.01
C THR A 133 5.71 -4.25 -10.35
N GLY A 134 6.37 -4.64 -11.41
CA GLY A 134 5.93 -4.40 -12.79
C GLY A 134 5.74 -2.92 -13.13
N ALA A 135 4.67 -2.61 -13.85
CA ALA A 135 4.24 -1.26 -14.19
C ALA A 135 3.45 -0.64 -13.01
N ALA A 136 4.11 -0.44 -11.87
CA ALA A 136 3.50 0.01 -10.63
C ALA A 136 2.75 1.34 -10.78
N SER A 137 1.62 1.48 -10.07
CA SER A 137 0.75 2.66 -10.10
C SER A 137 0.73 3.46 -8.80
N SER A 138 1.39 2.99 -7.74
CA SER A 138 1.43 3.64 -6.43
C SER A 138 2.85 3.69 -5.86
N VAL A 139 3.06 4.58 -4.90
CA VAL A 139 4.35 4.78 -4.25
C VAL A 139 4.61 3.66 -3.24
N ASP A 140 5.82 3.08 -3.26
CA ASP A 140 6.32 2.22 -2.20
C ASP A 140 6.95 3.07 -1.10
N LEU A 141 6.32 3.14 0.07
CA LEU A 141 6.77 3.91 1.24
C LEU A 141 8.13 3.44 1.77
N ASN A 142 8.54 2.21 1.49
CA ASN A 142 9.87 1.69 1.80
C ASN A 142 11.01 2.50 1.18
N THR A 143 10.73 3.27 0.13
CA THR A 143 11.72 4.12 -0.55
C THR A 143 12.10 5.36 0.26
N ILE A 144 11.35 5.68 1.34
CA ILE A 144 11.54 6.88 2.17
C ILE A 144 12.23 6.49 3.49
N PRO A 145 13.47 6.95 3.76
CA PRO A 145 14.18 6.61 4.99
C PRO A 145 13.56 7.28 6.21
N VAL A 146 13.11 6.47 7.19
CA VAL A 146 12.48 6.95 8.43
C VAL A 146 13.41 7.89 9.22
N SER A 147 14.70 7.62 9.23
CA SER A 147 15.72 8.43 9.92
C SER A 147 15.85 9.87 9.40
N MET A 148 15.44 10.11 8.13
CA MET A 148 15.41 11.45 7.54
C MET A 148 14.10 12.19 7.78
N ILE A 149 13.08 11.54 8.29
CA ILE A 149 11.77 12.18 8.49
C ILE A 149 11.86 13.18 9.64
N GLN A 150 11.42 14.40 9.38
CA GLN A 150 11.18 15.42 10.38
C GLN A 150 9.75 15.33 10.92
N ARG A 151 8.77 15.18 10.01
CA ARG A 151 7.36 14.95 10.29
C ARG A 151 6.64 14.43 9.03
N VAL A 152 5.47 13.89 9.23
CA VAL A 152 4.54 13.53 8.15
C VAL A 152 3.27 14.34 8.31
N GLU A 153 2.86 14.99 7.25
CA GLU A 153 1.63 15.75 7.18
C GLU A 153 0.61 14.96 6.35
N VAL A 154 -0.51 14.59 6.95
CA VAL A 154 -1.60 13.85 6.30
C VAL A 154 -2.79 14.77 6.13
N LEU A 155 -3.02 15.20 4.89
CA LEU A 155 -4.18 15.99 4.50
C LEU A 155 -5.34 15.04 4.18
N LYS A 156 -6.41 15.12 4.95
CA LYS A 156 -7.60 14.25 4.83
C LYS A 156 -8.73 14.90 4.02
N ASP A 157 -8.38 15.52 2.89
CA ASP A 157 -9.31 16.29 2.03
C ASP A 157 -8.84 16.24 0.58
N GLY A 158 -9.76 16.39 -0.37
CA GLY A 158 -9.41 16.51 -1.78
C GLY A 158 -8.47 17.66 -2.07
N ALA A 159 -7.44 17.41 -2.84
CA ALA A 159 -6.37 18.36 -3.08
C ALA A 159 -5.90 18.42 -4.55
N SER A 160 -6.70 17.91 -5.49
CA SER A 160 -6.33 17.90 -6.90
C SER A 160 -6.20 19.32 -7.49
N ALA A 161 -6.94 20.30 -6.99
CA ALA A 161 -6.78 21.71 -7.38
C ALA A 161 -5.39 22.29 -7.02
N VAL A 162 -4.71 21.73 -6.00
CA VAL A 162 -3.39 22.18 -5.53
C VAL A 162 -2.27 21.30 -6.09
N TYR A 163 -2.45 19.96 -6.11
CA TYR A 163 -1.40 18.99 -6.40
C TYR A 163 -1.61 18.16 -7.67
N GLY A 164 -2.75 18.31 -8.38
CA GLY A 164 -3.10 17.54 -9.58
C GLY A 164 -3.72 16.18 -9.25
N THR A 165 -3.60 15.22 -10.16
CA THR A 165 -4.18 13.87 -10.07
C THR A 165 -3.85 13.12 -8.76
N ASP A 166 -4.60 12.07 -8.44
CA ASP A 166 -4.39 11.09 -7.34
C ASP A 166 -4.68 11.62 -5.92
N ALA A 167 -5.01 12.90 -5.75
CA ALA A 167 -5.33 13.50 -4.47
C ALA A 167 -6.85 13.52 -4.19
N ILE A 168 -7.53 12.37 -4.34
CA ILE A 168 -8.97 12.23 -4.04
C ILE A 168 -9.18 11.96 -2.54
N ALA A 169 -8.61 10.86 -2.04
CA ALA A 169 -8.73 10.46 -0.62
C ALA A 169 -7.94 11.36 0.32
N GLY A 170 -6.87 11.96 -0.19
CA GLY A 170 -6.00 12.85 0.55
C GLY A 170 -4.56 12.86 0.05
N VAL A 171 -3.69 13.50 0.84
CA VAL A 171 -2.26 13.65 0.54
C VAL A 171 -1.42 13.28 1.76
N VAL A 172 -0.42 12.43 1.58
CA VAL A 172 0.63 12.16 2.56
C VAL A 172 1.90 12.86 2.13
N ASN A 173 2.29 13.91 2.85
CA ASN A 173 3.49 14.68 2.56
C ASN A 173 4.55 14.43 3.62
N VAL A 174 5.62 13.76 3.23
CA VAL A 174 6.75 13.45 4.10
C VAL A 174 7.76 14.60 4.05
N ILE A 175 7.93 15.29 5.17
CA ILE A 175 8.90 16.38 5.32
C ILE A 175 10.20 15.80 5.85
N LEU A 176 11.29 15.96 5.07
CA LEU A 176 12.61 15.47 5.43
C LEU A 176 13.43 16.54 6.15
N LYS A 177 14.38 16.09 7.00
CA LYS A 177 15.38 16.95 7.64
C LYS A 177 16.22 17.66 6.56
N ARG A 178 16.23 18.99 6.56
CA ARG A 178 17.03 19.82 5.62
C ARG A 178 18.14 20.60 6.32
N ASP A 179 17.92 21.02 7.57
CA ASP A 179 18.82 21.91 8.33
C ASP A 179 19.47 21.17 9.51
N PHE A 180 19.86 19.92 9.27
CA PHE A 180 20.56 19.14 10.28
C PHE A 180 22.04 19.56 10.34
N ASP A 181 22.55 19.80 11.56
CA ASP A 181 23.97 20.06 11.81
C ASP A 181 24.47 19.08 12.88
N GLY A 182 25.58 18.40 12.60
CA GLY A 182 26.15 17.39 13.46
C GLY A 182 26.07 15.97 12.91
N PHE A 183 26.15 15.00 13.80
CA PHE A 183 26.13 13.57 13.49
C PHE A 183 25.15 12.84 14.40
N GLU A 184 24.33 11.98 13.85
CA GLU A 184 23.40 11.08 14.57
C GLU A 184 23.57 9.65 14.06
N LEU A 185 23.77 8.70 14.99
CA LEU A 185 23.83 7.26 14.73
C LEU A 185 22.75 6.58 15.55
N ASN A 186 21.92 5.77 14.90
CA ASN A 186 20.90 4.96 15.56
C ASN A 186 21.10 3.48 15.25
N VAL A 187 20.89 2.64 16.26
CA VAL A 187 20.85 1.18 16.10
C VAL A 187 19.60 0.69 16.83
N GLN A 188 18.77 -0.05 16.11
CA GLN A 188 17.52 -0.63 16.64
C GLN A 188 17.49 -2.12 16.38
N THR A 189 16.90 -2.87 17.32
CA THR A 189 16.55 -4.28 17.13
C THR A 189 15.22 -4.57 17.79
N GLY A 190 14.45 -5.51 17.23
CA GLY A 190 13.19 -5.98 17.78
C GLY A 190 13.01 -7.47 17.50
N ILE A 191 12.05 -8.10 18.18
CA ILE A 191 11.73 -9.51 18.03
C ILE A 191 10.32 -9.78 18.57
N SER A 192 9.58 -10.71 17.96
CA SER A 192 8.28 -11.14 18.44
C SER A 192 8.37 -11.93 19.77
N GLY A 193 7.27 -12.05 20.49
CA GLY A 193 7.16 -12.89 21.68
C GLY A 193 7.43 -14.36 21.44
N GLN A 194 7.27 -14.83 20.21
CA GLN A 194 7.54 -16.22 19.78
C GLN A 194 9.01 -16.43 19.40
N GLY A 195 9.81 -15.36 19.25
CA GLY A 195 11.22 -15.42 18.96
C GLY A 195 11.56 -15.47 17.46
N ASP A 196 10.63 -15.05 16.63
CA ASP A 196 10.73 -14.91 15.18
C ASP A 196 10.51 -13.44 14.75
N ALA A 197 10.39 -13.17 13.44
CA ALA A 197 10.22 -11.84 12.87
C ALA A 197 11.22 -10.83 13.46
N ASP A 198 12.47 -11.23 13.67
CA ASP A 198 13.51 -10.37 14.20
C ASP A 198 13.74 -9.21 13.23
N GLU A 199 13.79 -7.99 13.76
CA GLU A 199 14.06 -6.80 12.97
C GLU A 199 15.30 -6.08 13.49
N SER A 200 16.09 -5.55 12.58
CA SER A 200 17.26 -4.75 12.92
C SER A 200 17.43 -3.59 11.94
N SER A 201 17.73 -2.42 12.47
CA SER A 201 18.01 -1.23 11.67
C SER A 201 19.25 -0.53 12.20
N ILE A 202 20.05 -0.05 11.28
CA ILE A 202 21.14 0.89 11.57
C ILE A 202 21.03 2.06 10.62
N ASP A 203 21.03 3.26 11.16
CA ASP A 203 21.03 4.46 10.36
C ASP A 203 22.03 5.49 10.89
N PHE A 204 22.60 6.29 9.98
CA PHE A 204 23.36 7.44 10.36
C PHE A 204 22.92 8.65 9.53
N THR A 205 22.89 9.81 10.19
CA THR A 205 22.64 11.11 9.57
C THR A 205 23.79 12.03 9.92
N MET A 206 24.35 12.70 8.92
CA MET A 206 25.38 13.71 9.10
C MET A 206 25.01 14.96 8.33
N GLY A 207 25.11 16.11 8.97
CA GLY A 207 24.87 17.39 8.36
C GLY A 207 25.95 18.39 8.74
N ASN A 208 26.13 19.39 7.88
CA ASN A 208 27.04 20.50 8.14
C ASN A 208 26.46 21.77 7.56
N THR A 209 26.32 22.77 8.41
CA THR A 209 25.90 24.11 8.04
C THR A 209 27.14 25.00 7.87
N PHE A 210 27.20 25.72 6.79
CA PHE A 210 28.28 26.65 6.46
C PHE A 210 27.70 28.00 5.99
N ASP A 211 28.56 29.04 5.85
CA ASP A 211 28.13 30.44 5.61
C ASP A 211 27.06 30.61 4.51
N LYS A 212 27.00 29.70 3.52
CA LYS A 212 26.15 29.84 2.34
C LYS A 212 25.24 28.64 2.10
N GLY A 213 25.04 27.79 3.07
CA GLY A 213 24.15 26.63 2.88
C GLY A 213 24.33 25.52 3.87
N ASN A 214 23.60 24.43 3.61
CA ASN A 214 23.63 23.24 4.41
C ASN A 214 23.67 22.00 3.50
N VAL A 215 24.29 20.92 3.98
CA VAL A 215 24.25 19.60 3.33
C VAL A 215 23.98 18.55 4.40
N VAL A 216 22.97 17.74 4.18
CA VAL A 216 22.60 16.58 5.01
C VAL A 216 22.73 15.32 4.17
N ILE A 217 23.40 14.30 4.71
CA ILE A 217 23.46 12.95 4.12
C ILE A 217 22.98 11.93 5.13
N ASN A 218 22.30 10.90 4.64
CA ASN A 218 21.79 9.80 5.45
C ASN A 218 22.03 8.47 4.75
N ALA A 219 22.29 7.43 5.55
CA ALA A 219 22.24 6.05 5.12
C ALA A 219 21.53 5.21 6.17
N GLN A 220 20.58 4.41 5.73
CA GLN A 220 19.81 3.49 6.57
C GLN A 220 19.83 2.09 5.95
N TYR A 221 20.11 1.08 6.78
CA TYR A 221 19.95 -0.33 6.42
C TYR A 221 19.01 -0.98 7.41
N THR A 222 18.00 -1.64 6.90
CA THR A 222 16.99 -2.37 7.70
C THR A 222 16.92 -3.80 7.21
N LYS A 223 16.79 -4.74 8.15
CA LYS A 223 16.54 -6.15 7.88
C LYS A 223 15.42 -6.63 8.79
N ARG A 224 14.42 -7.29 8.21
CA ARG A 224 13.33 -8.02 8.89
C ARG A 224 13.46 -9.51 8.58
N GLY A 225 13.32 -10.37 9.59
CA GLY A 225 13.22 -11.82 9.47
C GLY A 225 11.78 -12.25 9.17
N ASP A 226 11.59 -13.52 8.94
CA ASP A 226 10.30 -14.16 8.68
C ASP A 226 9.60 -14.63 9.97
N ALA A 227 8.29 -14.84 9.87
CA ALA A 227 7.51 -15.68 10.77
C ALA A 227 6.67 -16.64 9.93
N SER A 228 6.51 -17.89 10.39
CA SER A 228 5.74 -18.92 9.70
C SER A 228 4.27 -18.93 10.17
N GLN A 229 3.34 -19.23 9.26
CA GLN A 229 1.95 -19.48 9.62
C GLN A 229 1.82 -20.71 10.54
N ALA A 230 2.71 -21.69 10.42
CA ALA A 230 2.74 -22.89 11.27
C ALA A 230 3.05 -22.59 12.75
N ASP A 231 3.62 -21.43 13.07
CA ASP A 231 4.06 -21.07 14.42
C ASP A 231 3.02 -20.25 15.19
N ARG A 232 1.77 -20.15 14.70
CA ARG A 232 0.65 -19.47 15.36
C ARG A 232 -0.60 -20.34 15.33
N ASP A 233 -1.28 -20.45 16.46
CA ASP A 233 -2.48 -21.29 16.63
C ASP A 233 -3.59 -20.88 15.65
N PHE A 234 -3.75 -19.57 15.39
CA PHE A 234 -4.79 -19.05 14.49
C PHE A 234 -4.51 -19.29 13.00
N SER A 235 -3.25 -19.56 12.59
CA SER A 235 -2.86 -19.69 11.18
C SER A 235 -2.19 -21.02 10.83
N GLU A 236 -2.05 -21.95 11.78
CA GLU A 236 -1.34 -23.24 11.57
C GLU A 236 -1.97 -24.12 10.47
N CYS A 237 -3.24 -23.93 10.19
CA CYS A 237 -3.92 -24.52 9.04
C CYS A 237 -4.99 -23.60 8.47
N PRO A 238 -5.31 -23.71 7.14
CA PRO A 238 -6.37 -22.93 6.55
C PRO A 238 -7.73 -23.44 7.04
N ILE A 239 -8.51 -22.56 7.63
CA ILE A 239 -9.84 -22.84 8.16
C ILE A 239 -10.90 -22.58 7.08
N ALA A 240 -11.81 -23.51 6.91
CA ALA A 240 -13.01 -23.34 6.10
C ALA A 240 -14.26 -23.72 6.88
N GLU A 241 -15.40 -23.32 6.36
CA GLU A 241 -16.72 -23.62 6.89
C GLU A 241 -17.28 -24.86 6.21
N GLY A 242 -17.78 -25.80 6.99
CA GLY A 242 -18.45 -27.00 6.50
C GLY A 242 -19.83 -27.21 7.17
N ALA A 243 -20.54 -28.22 6.76
CA ALA A 243 -21.87 -28.50 7.28
C ALA A 243 -21.94 -28.74 8.81
N ASP A 244 -20.85 -29.19 9.41
CA ASP A 244 -20.73 -29.54 10.83
C ASP A 244 -19.91 -28.53 11.66
N GLY A 245 -19.41 -27.41 11.05
CA GLY A 245 -18.64 -26.39 11.72
C GLY A 245 -17.37 -26.01 10.96
N LEU A 246 -16.49 -25.27 11.64
CA LEU A 246 -15.18 -24.92 11.13
C LEU A 246 -14.26 -26.14 11.13
N TYR A 247 -13.48 -26.32 10.09
CA TYR A 247 -12.51 -27.40 9.98
C TYR A 247 -11.21 -26.95 9.29
N CYS A 248 -10.11 -27.69 9.54
CA CYS A 248 -8.86 -27.48 8.84
C CYS A 248 -8.99 -28.02 7.41
N ALA A 249 -9.19 -27.14 6.44
CA ALA A 249 -9.51 -27.51 5.06
C ALA A 249 -8.24 -27.86 4.25
N GLY A 250 -7.48 -26.88 3.89
CA GLY A 250 -6.36 -27.06 2.96
C GLY A 250 -6.78 -27.24 1.50
N SER A 251 -5.79 -27.53 0.66
CA SER A 251 -5.98 -27.63 -0.79
C SER A 251 -6.47 -29.03 -1.20
N SER A 252 -7.39 -29.08 -2.17
CA SER A 252 -7.81 -30.34 -2.79
C SER A 252 -6.71 -30.97 -3.68
N TYR A 253 -5.73 -30.19 -4.09
CA TYR A 253 -4.51 -30.75 -4.73
C TYR A 253 -3.64 -31.41 -3.67
N SER A 254 -3.85 -32.71 -3.48
CA SER A 254 -3.16 -33.51 -2.48
C SER A 254 -1.73 -33.88 -2.91
N GLU A 255 -0.91 -34.26 -1.94
CA GLU A 255 0.43 -34.79 -2.20
C GLU A 255 0.40 -36.11 -2.98
N GLY A 256 -0.60 -36.94 -2.70
CA GLY A 256 -0.84 -38.21 -3.38
C GLY A 256 -1.34 -38.06 -4.82
N GLY A 257 -1.97 -36.97 -5.14
CA GLY A 257 -2.76 -36.75 -6.34
C GLY A 257 -4.25 -36.84 -6.08
N HIS A 258 -5.03 -36.07 -6.83
CA HIS A 258 -6.50 -36.05 -6.82
C HIS A 258 -7.00 -36.29 -8.25
N ILE A 259 -7.95 -37.21 -8.41
CA ILE A 259 -8.48 -37.63 -9.71
C ILE A 259 -9.99 -37.38 -9.73
N TRP A 260 -10.43 -36.64 -10.73
CA TRP A 260 -11.85 -36.38 -10.99
C TRP A 260 -12.26 -37.12 -12.26
N GLY A 261 -13.21 -38.06 -12.17
CA GLY A 261 -13.77 -38.78 -13.32
C GLY A 261 -15.01 -38.07 -13.87
N ALA A 262 -15.21 -38.08 -15.17
CA ALA A 262 -16.35 -37.50 -15.86
C ALA A 262 -17.70 -38.07 -15.37
N ASN A 263 -17.74 -39.28 -14.85
CA ASN A 263 -18.94 -39.93 -14.30
C ASN A 263 -19.06 -39.80 -12.79
N GLY A 264 -18.26 -38.88 -12.14
CA GLY A 264 -18.36 -38.55 -10.73
C GLY A 264 -17.44 -39.39 -9.83
N ALA A 265 -16.40 -40.03 -10.36
CA ALA A 265 -15.34 -40.57 -9.55
C ALA A 265 -14.55 -39.42 -8.91
N ASP A 266 -14.26 -39.53 -7.60
CA ASP A 266 -13.54 -38.54 -6.79
C ASP A 266 -12.54 -39.32 -5.93
N LEU A 267 -11.28 -39.37 -6.38
CA LEU A 267 -10.29 -40.30 -5.85
C LEU A 267 -9.03 -39.59 -5.40
N SER A 268 -8.44 -40.09 -4.32
CA SER A 268 -7.09 -39.77 -3.89
C SER A 268 -6.17 -40.98 -4.07
N GLY A 269 -4.90 -40.69 -4.40
CA GLY A 269 -3.89 -41.74 -4.49
C GLY A 269 -3.15 -41.79 -5.82
N ARG A 270 -2.22 -42.76 -5.92
CA ARG A 270 -1.34 -42.95 -7.08
C ARG A 270 -0.81 -44.36 -7.14
N GLY A 271 -0.41 -44.79 -8.35
CA GLY A 271 0.32 -46.06 -8.54
C GLY A 271 -0.46 -47.30 -8.12
N GLY A 272 -1.79 -47.30 -8.31
CA GLY A 272 -2.65 -48.43 -7.97
C GLY A 272 -3.14 -48.45 -6.52
N GLU A 273 -2.77 -47.49 -5.70
CA GLU A 273 -3.26 -47.33 -4.32
C GLU A 273 -4.25 -46.15 -4.26
N TYR A 274 -5.50 -46.37 -4.75
CA TYR A 274 -6.55 -45.34 -4.81
C TYR A 274 -7.64 -45.59 -3.76
N HIS A 275 -8.24 -44.50 -3.25
CA HIS A 275 -9.38 -44.49 -2.36
C HIS A 275 -10.27 -43.27 -2.66
N GLU A 276 -11.48 -43.25 -2.15
CA GLU A 276 -12.33 -42.05 -2.25
C GLU A 276 -11.64 -40.87 -1.56
N PHE A 277 -11.65 -39.70 -2.21
CA PHE A 277 -11.07 -38.46 -1.67
C PHE A 277 -11.83 -38.04 -0.41
N THR A 278 -11.11 -37.62 0.60
CA THR A 278 -11.65 -37.12 1.88
C THR A 278 -10.90 -35.88 2.33
N ASP A 279 -11.44 -35.16 3.31
CA ASP A 279 -10.76 -33.99 3.88
C ASP A 279 -9.40 -34.32 4.50
N ALA A 280 -9.15 -35.57 4.90
CA ALA A 280 -7.85 -36.04 5.39
C ALA A 280 -6.77 -36.10 4.28
N ASP A 281 -7.17 -36.09 3.01
CA ASP A 281 -6.24 -36.09 1.86
C ASP A 281 -5.78 -34.68 1.49
N ARG A 282 -6.46 -33.64 2.00
CA ARG A 282 -6.15 -32.26 1.70
C ARG A 282 -4.77 -31.86 2.17
N TYR A 283 -4.12 -31.03 1.38
CA TYR A 283 -2.79 -30.54 1.69
C TYR A 283 -2.87 -29.25 2.54
N ASN A 284 -2.27 -29.25 3.74
CA ASN A 284 -2.11 -28.07 4.56
C ASN A 284 -1.01 -27.17 4.01
N TYR A 285 -1.37 -26.11 3.28
CA TYR A 285 -0.43 -25.18 2.67
C TYR A 285 0.09 -24.10 3.65
N SER A 286 -0.58 -23.86 4.77
CA SER A 286 -0.14 -22.91 5.80
C SER A 286 1.23 -23.30 6.38
N ALA A 287 1.48 -24.60 6.54
CA ALA A 287 2.73 -25.11 7.08
C ALA A 287 3.99 -24.71 6.27
N SER A 288 3.82 -24.31 5.00
CA SER A 288 4.91 -23.86 4.12
C SER A 288 4.82 -22.38 3.74
N SER A 289 3.90 -21.64 4.35
CA SER A 289 3.67 -20.21 4.04
C SER A 289 4.19 -19.31 5.16
N PHE A 290 4.75 -18.15 4.79
CA PHE A 290 5.08 -17.12 5.77
C PHE A 290 3.81 -16.43 6.29
N LEU A 291 3.79 -16.12 7.58
CA LEU A 291 2.86 -15.21 8.22
C LEU A 291 3.34 -13.77 8.07
N SER A 292 4.65 -13.56 8.24
CA SER A 292 5.32 -12.28 7.98
C SER A 292 6.54 -12.52 7.12
N THR A 293 6.69 -11.75 6.05
CA THR A 293 7.73 -11.96 5.03
C THR A 293 9.05 -11.28 5.39
N PRO A 294 10.20 -11.90 5.09
CA PRO A 294 11.49 -11.29 5.30
C PRO A 294 11.77 -10.19 4.27
N MET A 295 12.54 -9.18 4.70
CA MET A 295 12.92 -8.05 3.85
C MET A 295 14.29 -7.50 4.26
N GLU A 296 15.09 -7.09 3.28
CA GLU A 296 16.28 -6.25 3.47
C GLU A 296 16.13 -4.95 2.67
N ARG A 297 16.57 -3.81 3.24
CA ARG A 297 16.45 -2.51 2.60
C ARG A 297 17.67 -1.64 2.88
N LEU A 298 18.18 -1.00 1.82
CA LEU A 298 19.22 0.03 1.89
C LEU A 298 18.66 1.32 1.33
N ASN A 299 18.61 2.37 2.16
CA ASN A 299 18.25 3.72 1.75
C ASN A 299 19.45 4.65 1.90
N LEU A 300 19.74 5.42 0.86
CA LEU A 300 20.71 6.48 0.85
C LEU A 300 20.00 7.76 0.47
N SER A 301 20.21 8.85 1.21
CA SER A 301 19.60 10.12 0.88
C SER A 301 20.55 11.30 1.15
N MET A 302 20.34 12.35 0.40
CA MET A 302 21.07 13.61 0.51
C MET A 302 20.08 14.75 0.27
N ALA A 303 20.18 15.79 1.09
CA ALA A 303 19.56 17.09 0.85
C ALA A 303 20.62 18.19 0.98
N GLY A 304 20.56 19.20 0.13
CA GLY A 304 21.49 20.30 0.20
C GLY A 304 20.90 21.60 -0.29
N THR A 305 21.30 22.70 0.34
CA THR A 305 20.95 24.07 -0.03
C THR A 305 22.23 24.91 -0.20
N TYR A 306 22.22 25.88 -1.11
CA TYR A 306 23.32 26.78 -1.31
C TYR A 306 22.84 28.16 -1.79
N ASP A 307 23.16 29.21 -1.03
CA ASP A 307 22.84 30.58 -1.37
C ASP A 307 23.73 31.10 -2.53
N LEU A 308 23.12 31.18 -3.71
CA LEU A 308 23.80 31.76 -4.90
C LEU A 308 23.95 33.28 -4.75
N SER A 309 22.98 33.91 -4.11
CA SER A 309 22.96 35.32 -3.72
C SER A 309 22.07 35.51 -2.48
N ASP A 310 21.99 36.73 -1.96
CA ASP A 310 21.12 37.06 -0.81
C ASP A 310 19.61 36.80 -1.08
N SER A 311 19.19 36.66 -2.34
CA SER A 311 17.82 36.50 -2.76
C SER A 311 17.56 35.23 -3.60
N ILE A 312 18.56 34.39 -3.85
CA ILE A 312 18.43 33.17 -4.67
C ILE A 312 19.19 32.04 -4.00
N MET A 313 18.46 30.95 -3.70
CA MET A 313 19.01 29.72 -3.16
C MET A 313 18.89 28.58 -4.17
N PHE A 314 19.93 27.81 -4.34
CA PHE A 314 19.90 26.52 -5.01
C PHE A 314 19.57 25.42 -4.00
N PHE A 315 18.77 24.43 -4.38
CA PHE A 315 18.52 23.24 -3.58
C PHE A 315 18.62 21.97 -4.42
N SER A 316 18.97 20.88 -3.74
CA SER A 316 19.00 19.56 -4.36
C SER A 316 18.60 18.48 -3.36
N GLU A 317 17.93 17.44 -3.84
CA GLU A 317 17.58 16.24 -3.10
C GLU A 317 17.94 15.02 -3.96
N ALA A 318 18.55 14.01 -3.37
CA ALA A 318 18.83 12.75 -4.01
C ALA A 318 18.46 11.61 -3.07
N MET A 319 17.75 10.61 -3.58
CA MET A 319 17.35 9.41 -2.85
C MET A 319 17.66 8.19 -3.71
N TYR A 320 18.24 7.18 -3.09
CA TYR A 320 18.40 5.85 -3.65
C TYR A 320 17.87 4.83 -2.64
N SER A 321 17.00 3.97 -3.07
CA SER A 321 16.50 2.84 -2.29
C SER A 321 16.71 1.54 -3.05
N LYS A 322 17.19 0.54 -2.34
CA LYS A 322 17.23 -0.83 -2.83
C LYS A 322 16.58 -1.76 -1.80
N ARG A 323 15.57 -2.50 -2.25
CA ARG A 323 14.83 -3.46 -1.44
C ARG A 323 15.01 -4.86 -2.01
N TRP A 324 15.17 -5.82 -1.13
CA TRP A 324 15.07 -7.25 -1.37
C TRP A 324 13.97 -7.78 -0.48
N SER A 325 13.00 -8.46 -1.03
CA SER A 325 11.90 -9.09 -0.29
C SER A 325 11.68 -10.49 -0.80
N ASP A 326 11.37 -11.41 0.10
CA ASP A 326 11.11 -12.80 -0.22
C ASP A 326 9.72 -13.19 0.30
N GLN A 327 9.04 -14.10 -0.40
CA GLN A 327 7.81 -14.75 0.04
C GLN A 327 7.95 -16.24 -0.16
N GLN A 328 7.26 -17.03 0.65
CA GLN A 328 7.24 -18.47 0.51
C GLN A 328 5.81 -18.97 0.48
N MET A 329 5.49 -19.72 -0.55
CA MET A 329 4.19 -20.33 -0.75
C MET A 329 4.34 -21.83 -0.83
N ALA A 330 3.26 -22.56 -0.60
CA ALA A 330 3.20 -24.00 -0.78
C ALA A 330 3.75 -24.41 -2.16
N PRO A 331 4.28 -25.65 -2.29
CA PRO A 331 4.69 -26.20 -3.57
C PRO A 331 3.64 -25.99 -4.65
N GLN A 332 4.05 -25.84 -5.90
CA GLN A 332 3.12 -25.57 -7.00
C GLN A 332 2.08 -26.68 -7.14
N PRO A 333 0.78 -26.37 -7.24
CA PRO A 333 -0.21 -27.33 -7.72
C PRO A 333 -0.12 -27.42 -9.25
N ILE A 334 -0.29 -28.58 -9.80
CA ILE A 334 -0.45 -28.79 -11.24
C ILE A 334 -1.71 -29.64 -11.48
N TRP A 335 -2.36 -29.46 -12.61
CA TRP A 335 -3.45 -30.30 -13.06
C TRP A 335 -3.59 -30.31 -14.59
N ASN A 336 -4.27 -31.31 -15.13
CA ASN A 336 -4.56 -31.50 -16.53
C ASN A 336 -6.01 -31.18 -16.83
N SER A 337 -6.46 -29.97 -16.79
CA SER A 337 -7.80 -29.60 -17.18
C SER A 337 -7.86 -29.02 -18.60
N GLU A 338 -9.01 -29.04 -19.22
CA GLU A 338 -9.22 -28.42 -20.55
C GLU A 338 -8.94 -26.93 -20.56
N SER A 339 -9.07 -26.26 -19.41
CA SER A 339 -8.86 -24.82 -19.28
C SER A 339 -7.41 -24.37 -19.53
N TRP A 340 -6.45 -25.30 -19.52
CA TRP A 340 -5.02 -25.01 -19.63
C TRP A 340 -4.38 -25.61 -20.89
N GLU A 341 -5.15 -25.86 -21.95
CA GLU A 341 -4.74 -26.57 -23.18
C GLU A 341 -4.36 -28.06 -22.93
N TYR A 342 -4.67 -28.60 -21.74
CA TYR A 342 -4.47 -29.99 -21.43
C TYR A 342 -5.67 -30.82 -21.86
N GLN A 343 -5.41 -31.93 -22.52
CA GLN A 343 -6.48 -32.89 -22.81
C GLN A 343 -6.70 -33.79 -21.60
N PRO A 344 -7.97 -34.05 -21.24
CA PRO A 344 -8.28 -35.07 -20.24
C PRO A 344 -7.60 -36.40 -20.59
N ILE A 345 -7.17 -37.12 -19.56
CA ILE A 345 -6.56 -38.43 -19.75
C ILE A 345 -7.67 -39.48 -19.84
N SER A 346 -7.62 -40.37 -20.81
CA SER A 346 -8.58 -41.50 -20.92
C SER A 346 -8.17 -42.64 -19.99
N ALA A 347 -9.08 -43.07 -19.13
CA ALA A 347 -8.91 -44.26 -18.28
C ALA A 347 -8.74 -45.53 -19.15
N GLY A 348 -7.90 -46.49 -18.70
CA GLY A 348 -7.57 -47.68 -19.45
C GLY A 348 -6.48 -47.52 -20.51
N GLY A 349 -5.85 -46.32 -20.57
CA GLY A 349 -4.64 -46.10 -21.35
C GLY A 349 -3.38 -46.62 -20.66
N TRP A 350 -2.21 -46.40 -21.27
CA TRP A 350 -0.91 -46.89 -20.76
C TRP A 350 -0.55 -46.41 -19.32
N MET A 351 -1.13 -45.25 -18.88
CA MET A 351 -0.90 -44.69 -17.55
C MET A 351 -1.99 -45.02 -16.52
N THR A 352 -3.16 -45.48 -16.97
CA THR A 352 -4.38 -45.48 -16.15
C THR A 352 -5.09 -46.82 -16.06
N ASP A 353 -4.40 -47.94 -16.44
CA ASP A 353 -4.93 -49.29 -16.33
C ASP A 353 -5.37 -49.65 -14.90
N ASP A 354 -4.67 -49.16 -13.89
CA ASP A 354 -4.95 -49.35 -12.49
C ASP A 354 -6.12 -48.54 -11.93
N LEU A 355 -6.61 -47.55 -12.69
CA LEU A 355 -7.85 -46.83 -12.38
C LEU A 355 -9.12 -47.60 -12.75
N LEU A 356 -9.04 -48.59 -13.65
CA LEU A 356 -10.23 -49.34 -14.15
C LEU A 356 -11.14 -49.95 -13.06
N PRO A 357 -10.66 -50.29 -11.86
CA PRO A 357 -11.55 -50.67 -10.77
C PRO A 357 -12.49 -49.60 -10.25
N TRP A 358 -12.16 -48.32 -10.54
CA TRP A 358 -12.83 -47.12 -10.01
C TRP A 358 -13.60 -46.31 -11.05
N VAL A 359 -13.12 -46.34 -12.30
CA VAL A 359 -13.63 -45.58 -13.43
C VAL A 359 -13.87 -46.49 -14.63
N GLU A 360 -14.74 -46.09 -15.57
CA GLU A 360 -15.04 -46.88 -16.77
C GLU A 360 -13.89 -46.79 -17.79
N ASP A 361 -13.68 -47.89 -18.55
CA ASP A 361 -12.67 -47.91 -19.65
C ASP A 361 -13.01 -46.84 -20.70
N GLY A 362 -12.03 -45.94 -20.98
CA GLY A 362 -12.20 -44.83 -21.87
C GLY A 362 -12.89 -43.61 -21.27
N GLU A 363 -13.21 -43.64 -19.95
CA GLU A 363 -13.69 -42.46 -19.24
C GLU A 363 -12.58 -41.40 -19.20
N LEU A 364 -12.98 -40.14 -19.39
CA LEU A 364 -12.06 -39.02 -19.25
C LEU A 364 -11.88 -38.69 -17.77
N VAL A 365 -10.63 -38.55 -17.33
CA VAL A 365 -10.25 -38.19 -15.98
C VAL A 365 -9.37 -36.96 -15.95
N ASP A 366 -9.65 -36.07 -15.01
CA ASP A 366 -8.77 -34.98 -14.62
C ASP A 366 -7.89 -35.42 -13.46
N TYR A 367 -6.66 -34.89 -13.44
CA TYR A 367 -5.68 -35.17 -12.41
C TYR A 367 -5.05 -33.90 -11.90
N GLY A 368 -4.99 -33.73 -10.60
CA GLY A 368 -4.30 -32.61 -9.95
C GLY A 368 -3.41 -33.10 -8.81
N ARG A 369 -2.29 -32.41 -8.60
CA ARG A 369 -1.33 -32.80 -7.58
C ARG A 369 -0.53 -31.60 -7.05
N ARG A 370 -0.18 -31.67 -5.75
CA ARG A 370 0.78 -30.77 -5.11
C ARG A 370 2.20 -31.30 -5.32
N MET A 371 3.08 -30.47 -5.90
CA MET A 371 4.43 -30.83 -6.32
C MET A 371 5.46 -30.68 -5.17
N VAL A 372 5.27 -31.44 -4.09
CA VAL A 372 6.10 -31.36 -2.87
C VAL A 372 7.58 -31.72 -3.11
N GLU A 373 7.88 -32.51 -4.14
CA GLU A 373 9.24 -32.95 -4.46
C GLU A 373 10.12 -31.81 -5.01
N SER A 374 9.52 -30.78 -5.56
CA SER A 374 10.22 -29.60 -6.10
C SER A 374 10.47 -28.54 -5.02
N GLY A 375 9.87 -28.68 -3.84
CA GLY A 375 9.93 -27.70 -2.76
C GLY A 375 8.88 -26.59 -2.89
N SER A 376 8.91 -25.67 -1.91
CA SER A 376 8.06 -24.48 -1.89
C SER A 376 8.28 -23.59 -3.12
N ARG A 377 7.25 -22.82 -3.49
CA ARG A 377 7.42 -21.71 -4.44
C ARG A 377 8.06 -20.56 -3.69
N ASP A 378 9.30 -20.26 -4.04
CA ASP A 378 10.07 -19.20 -3.41
C ASP A 378 10.08 -17.98 -4.33
N PHE A 379 9.30 -16.94 -3.91
CA PHE A 379 9.28 -15.65 -4.59
C PHE A 379 10.36 -14.74 -4.01
N SER A 380 11.10 -14.06 -4.88
CA SER A 380 12.05 -13.01 -4.51
C SER A 380 11.87 -11.81 -5.41
N GLN A 381 11.88 -10.61 -4.82
CA GLN A 381 11.81 -9.36 -5.55
C GLN A 381 13.00 -8.46 -5.20
N VAL A 382 13.58 -7.85 -6.23
CA VAL A 382 14.60 -6.81 -6.09
C VAL A 382 14.09 -5.54 -6.74
N VAL A 383 14.00 -4.47 -5.96
CA VAL A 383 13.52 -3.16 -6.42
C VAL A 383 14.61 -2.12 -6.20
N ASP A 384 15.01 -1.42 -7.25
CA ASP A 384 15.94 -0.29 -7.24
C ASP A 384 15.16 1.00 -7.58
N THR A 385 15.17 2.00 -6.69
CA THR A 385 14.49 3.29 -6.90
C THR A 385 15.47 4.44 -6.74
N ILE A 386 15.49 5.35 -7.71
CA ILE A 386 16.29 6.57 -7.68
C ILE A 386 15.36 7.77 -7.84
N ARG A 387 15.53 8.79 -7.01
CA ARG A 387 14.88 10.10 -7.17
C ARG A 387 15.90 11.20 -7.04
N LEU A 388 15.86 12.15 -7.97
CA LEU A 388 16.72 13.34 -7.98
C LEU A 388 15.84 14.59 -8.17
N VAL A 389 15.98 15.54 -7.28
CA VAL A 389 15.38 16.88 -7.42
C VAL A 389 16.48 17.90 -7.43
N VAL A 390 16.42 18.84 -8.36
CA VAL A 390 17.27 20.02 -8.39
C VAL A 390 16.42 21.26 -8.68
N GLY A 391 16.73 22.36 -8.03
CA GLY A 391 15.96 23.57 -8.25
C GLY A 391 16.62 24.82 -7.70
N VAL A 392 15.99 25.92 -7.97
CA VAL A 392 16.33 27.24 -7.47
C VAL A 392 15.06 27.89 -6.94
N GLU A 393 15.18 28.55 -5.81
CA GLU A 393 14.10 29.36 -5.26
C GLU A 393 14.63 30.76 -4.91
N GLY A 394 13.76 31.71 -4.87
CA GLY A 394 14.16 33.08 -4.59
C GLY A 394 13.01 33.99 -4.17
N GLU A 395 13.40 35.18 -3.74
CA GLU A 395 12.48 36.24 -3.34
C GLU A 395 12.78 37.52 -4.14
N PHE A 396 11.74 38.15 -4.63
CA PHE A 396 11.81 39.49 -5.28
C PHE A 396 11.76 40.61 -4.23
N ASP A 397 12.18 41.79 -4.60
CA ASP A 397 12.20 42.99 -3.71
C ASP A 397 10.80 43.36 -3.15
N ASN A 398 9.72 42.89 -3.79
CA ASN A 398 8.33 43.11 -3.34
C ASN A 398 7.83 42.02 -2.40
N GLY A 399 8.68 41.10 -1.97
CA GLY A 399 8.32 39.99 -1.08
C GLY A 399 7.66 38.79 -1.78
N TRP A 400 7.55 38.78 -3.11
CA TRP A 400 7.08 37.62 -3.85
C TRP A 400 8.15 36.56 -3.91
N THR A 401 7.78 35.30 -3.63
CA THR A 401 8.69 34.13 -3.72
C THR A 401 8.39 33.34 -4.97
N TRP A 402 9.42 32.75 -5.54
CA TRP A 402 9.32 31.88 -6.70
C TRP A 402 10.21 30.65 -6.52
N ASP A 403 9.83 29.54 -7.18
CA ASP A 403 10.59 28.31 -7.22
C ASP A 403 10.53 27.74 -8.64
N ALA A 404 11.65 27.19 -9.08
CA ALA A 404 11.75 26.45 -10.33
C ALA A 404 12.54 25.17 -10.06
N SER A 405 11.96 24.02 -10.40
CA SER A 405 12.57 22.73 -10.11
C SER A 405 12.38 21.70 -11.22
N TYR A 406 13.29 20.72 -11.22
CA TYR A 406 13.18 19.51 -12.01
C TYR A 406 13.30 18.29 -11.07
N ASN A 407 12.35 17.38 -11.17
CA ASN A 407 12.28 16.14 -10.40
C ASN A 407 12.29 14.94 -11.37
N LYS A 408 13.28 14.06 -11.21
CA LYS A 408 13.35 12.80 -11.96
C LYS A 408 13.32 11.62 -11.01
N GLY A 409 12.41 10.70 -11.27
CA GLY A 409 12.32 9.40 -10.62
C GLY A 409 12.55 8.27 -11.62
N LYS A 410 13.18 7.18 -11.17
CA LYS A 410 13.28 5.92 -11.88
C LYS A 410 13.16 4.76 -10.91
N ASN A 411 12.35 3.78 -11.28
CA ASN A 411 12.21 2.51 -10.58
C ASN A 411 12.44 1.36 -11.55
N ASP A 412 13.22 0.37 -11.15
CA ASP A 412 13.39 -0.90 -11.85
C ASP A 412 13.14 -2.04 -10.85
N SER A 413 12.38 -3.06 -11.24
CA SER A 413 12.10 -4.26 -10.45
C SER A 413 12.38 -5.53 -11.23
N VAL A 414 12.82 -6.55 -10.52
CA VAL A 414 12.93 -7.92 -11.03
C VAL A 414 12.33 -8.85 -10.01
N ASP A 415 11.36 -9.64 -10.46
CA ASP A 415 10.67 -10.65 -9.67
C ASP A 415 11.11 -12.02 -10.14
N THR A 416 11.39 -12.93 -9.22
CA THR A 416 11.70 -14.33 -9.52
C THR A 416 10.78 -15.23 -8.71
N LEU A 417 10.26 -16.28 -9.33
CA LEU A 417 9.47 -17.33 -8.67
C LEU A 417 10.09 -18.69 -9.00
N ALA A 418 10.72 -19.30 -8.01
CA ALA A 418 11.42 -20.56 -8.19
C ALA A 418 10.52 -21.77 -7.96
N ASN A 419 10.99 -22.93 -8.41
CA ASN A 419 10.36 -24.25 -8.25
C ASN A 419 9.01 -24.38 -8.98
N LEU A 420 8.84 -23.64 -10.07
CA LEU A 420 7.72 -23.79 -10.99
C LEU A 420 7.96 -24.89 -12.03
N HIS A 421 6.89 -25.34 -12.69
CA HIS A 421 6.93 -26.39 -13.67
C HIS A 421 6.50 -25.89 -15.06
N ASN A 422 7.30 -26.24 -16.08
CA ASN A 422 6.95 -26.05 -17.48
C ASN A 422 5.90 -27.11 -17.87
N ILE A 423 4.66 -26.68 -17.80
CA ILE A 423 3.50 -27.53 -18.00
C ILE A 423 3.39 -28.01 -19.45
N GLY A 424 3.71 -27.13 -20.42
CA GLY A 424 3.76 -27.52 -21.82
C GLY A 424 4.71 -28.70 -22.05
N SER A 425 5.92 -28.65 -21.47
CA SER A 425 6.88 -29.74 -21.57
C SER A 425 6.45 -31.02 -20.85
N ILE A 426 5.76 -30.92 -19.70
CA ILE A 426 5.17 -32.07 -19.03
C ILE A 426 4.11 -32.70 -19.92
N ASN A 427 3.22 -31.92 -20.52
CA ASN A 427 2.19 -32.41 -21.41
C ASN A 427 2.77 -33.11 -22.64
N ASP A 428 3.79 -32.52 -23.28
CA ASP A 428 4.49 -33.13 -24.42
C ASP A 428 5.09 -34.49 -24.04
N ALA A 429 5.71 -34.61 -22.86
CA ALA A 429 6.29 -35.85 -22.38
C ALA A 429 5.23 -36.90 -22.03
N VAL A 430 4.07 -36.50 -21.50
CA VAL A 430 2.90 -37.38 -21.29
C VAL A 430 2.37 -37.90 -22.63
N GLN A 431 2.18 -37.04 -23.62
CA GLN A 431 1.73 -37.43 -24.96
C GLN A 431 2.72 -38.35 -25.69
N ALA A 432 4.01 -38.19 -25.40
CA ALA A 432 5.05 -39.05 -25.93
C ALA A 432 5.22 -40.40 -25.19
N GLU A 433 4.42 -40.66 -24.16
CA GLU A 433 4.53 -41.81 -23.25
C GLU A 433 5.91 -41.89 -22.50
N GLU A 434 6.55 -40.74 -22.28
CA GLU A 434 7.84 -40.60 -21.62
C GLU A 434 7.71 -40.24 -20.12
N PHE A 435 6.58 -39.68 -19.72
CA PHE A 435 6.29 -39.22 -18.36
C PHE A 435 4.88 -39.66 -17.93
N ASP A 436 4.81 -40.47 -16.86
CA ASP A 436 3.56 -40.93 -16.29
C ASP A 436 3.21 -40.15 -15.02
N PRO A 437 2.21 -39.26 -15.03
CA PRO A 437 1.85 -38.44 -13.89
C PRO A 437 1.28 -39.22 -12.70
N PHE A 438 0.83 -40.46 -12.88
CA PHE A 438 0.30 -41.32 -11.82
C PHE A 438 1.38 -42.12 -11.07
N LEU A 439 2.61 -42.13 -11.55
CA LEU A 439 3.73 -42.82 -10.90
C LEU A 439 4.58 -41.86 -10.06
N GLN A 440 4.78 -42.17 -8.77
CA GLN A 440 5.64 -41.37 -7.92
C GLN A 440 7.08 -41.23 -8.46
N SER A 441 7.63 -42.25 -9.10
CA SER A 441 8.97 -42.18 -9.66
C SER A 441 9.15 -41.16 -10.77
N SER A 442 8.08 -40.79 -11.48
CA SER A 442 8.11 -39.75 -12.52
C SER A 442 8.34 -38.33 -11.93
N TRP A 443 7.95 -38.11 -10.68
CA TRP A 443 8.06 -36.83 -10.00
C TRP A 443 9.35 -36.65 -9.18
N MET A 444 10.25 -37.68 -9.15
CA MET A 444 11.43 -37.67 -8.28
C MET A 444 12.73 -37.40 -9.04
N GLY A 445 13.62 -36.62 -8.40
CA GLY A 445 15.01 -36.49 -8.80
C GLY A 445 15.18 -36.06 -10.28
N ASP A 446 15.94 -36.84 -11.03
CA ASP A 446 16.30 -36.56 -12.42
C ASP A 446 15.09 -36.62 -13.39
N SER A 447 13.97 -37.23 -13.00
CA SER A 447 12.78 -37.36 -13.86
C SER A 447 12.03 -36.07 -13.95
N ILE A 448 11.84 -35.30 -12.84
CA ILE A 448 11.13 -34.02 -12.82
C ILE A 448 12.05 -32.82 -13.12
N ALA A 449 13.35 -32.92 -12.81
CA ALA A 449 14.29 -31.82 -12.96
C ALA A 449 14.27 -31.11 -14.33
N PRO A 450 14.06 -31.79 -15.49
CA PRO A 450 13.97 -31.13 -16.78
C PRO A 450 12.78 -30.18 -16.95
N PHE A 451 11.74 -30.33 -16.13
CA PHE A 451 10.50 -29.54 -16.20
C PHE A 451 10.47 -28.40 -15.20
N VAL A 452 11.37 -28.40 -14.20
CA VAL A 452 11.43 -27.34 -13.17
C VAL A 452 12.16 -26.13 -13.74
N TYR A 453 11.59 -24.93 -13.50
CA TYR A 453 12.20 -23.67 -13.91
C TYR A 453 11.99 -22.59 -12.86
N THR A 454 12.69 -21.48 -13.05
CA THR A 454 12.46 -20.23 -12.30
C THR A 454 11.91 -19.19 -13.25
N GLU A 455 10.74 -18.68 -12.94
CA GLU A 455 10.12 -17.55 -13.64
C GLU A 455 10.87 -16.26 -13.31
N VAL A 456 11.07 -15.40 -14.30
CA VAL A 456 11.73 -14.10 -14.13
C VAL A 456 10.94 -13.02 -14.86
N ASN A 457 10.31 -12.15 -14.06
CA ASN A 457 9.58 -10.99 -14.58
C ASN A 457 10.37 -9.72 -14.32
N ALA A 458 10.31 -8.74 -15.22
CA ALA A 458 10.97 -7.45 -15.06
C ALA A 458 10.00 -6.31 -15.34
N GLY A 459 10.12 -5.22 -14.58
CA GLY A 459 9.30 -4.05 -14.79
C GLY A 459 9.91 -2.79 -14.20
N GLY A 460 9.23 -1.67 -14.43
CA GLY A 460 9.71 -0.41 -13.89
C GLY A 460 8.88 0.79 -14.33
N SER A 461 9.18 1.93 -13.72
CA SER A 461 8.51 3.21 -13.96
C SER A 461 9.53 4.35 -14.06
N GLU A 462 9.20 5.37 -14.84
CA GLU A 462 9.97 6.63 -14.89
C GLU A 462 9.03 7.83 -14.74
N LEU A 463 9.51 8.85 -14.03
CA LEU A 463 8.82 10.09 -13.75
C LEU A 463 9.75 11.28 -14.04
N ASP A 464 9.31 12.21 -14.87
CA ASP A 464 9.98 13.47 -15.15
C ASP A 464 9.01 14.63 -14.88
N ILE A 465 9.36 15.57 -13.98
CA ILE A 465 8.54 16.75 -13.68
C ILE A 465 9.39 18.00 -13.75
N ALA A 466 8.92 18.98 -14.50
CA ALA A 466 9.46 20.35 -14.49
C ALA A 466 8.38 21.29 -13.95
N SER A 467 8.67 22.03 -12.89
CA SER A 467 7.71 22.93 -12.25
C SER A 467 8.27 24.35 -12.06
N LEU A 468 7.36 25.30 -12.13
CA LEU A 468 7.59 26.72 -11.83
C LEU A 468 6.45 27.23 -10.97
N SER A 469 6.74 27.88 -9.87
CA SER A 469 5.75 28.48 -8.99
C SER A 469 6.10 29.92 -8.62
N LEU A 470 5.07 30.69 -8.32
CA LEU A 470 5.15 32.08 -7.87
C LEU A 470 4.10 32.30 -6.78
N SER A 471 4.48 32.86 -5.64
CA SER A 471 3.53 33.18 -4.57
C SER A 471 3.87 34.51 -3.90
N GLY A 472 2.87 35.15 -3.29
CA GLY A 472 3.09 36.40 -2.59
C GLY A 472 1.79 37.13 -2.27
N ASP A 473 1.95 38.38 -1.85
CA ASP A 473 0.87 39.25 -1.44
C ASP A 473 0.48 40.16 -2.61
N ILE A 474 -0.82 40.32 -2.89
CA ILE A 474 -1.31 41.13 -4.02
C ILE A 474 -1.73 42.52 -3.56
N VAL A 475 -2.59 42.61 -2.54
CA VAL A 475 -3.22 43.85 -2.08
C VAL A 475 -3.70 43.74 -0.64
N ASP A 476 -3.55 44.83 0.12
CA ASP A 476 -4.13 44.94 1.45
C ASP A 476 -5.62 45.24 1.36
N LEU A 477 -6.45 44.35 1.88
CA LEU A 477 -7.87 44.48 2.06
C LEU A 477 -8.16 44.98 3.49
N PRO A 478 -9.38 45.52 3.79
CA PRO A 478 -9.69 45.95 5.16
C PRO A 478 -9.55 44.85 6.22
N ALA A 479 -9.65 43.60 5.86
CA ALA A 479 -9.59 42.44 6.76
C ALA A 479 -8.20 41.75 6.80
N GLY A 480 -7.24 42.17 6.01
CA GLY A 480 -5.90 41.65 5.93
C GLY A 480 -5.35 41.61 4.51
N THR A 481 -4.17 41.05 4.32
CA THR A 481 -3.52 41.01 3.01
C THR A 481 -3.98 39.82 2.18
N MET A 482 -4.39 40.07 0.93
CA MET A 482 -4.76 39.04 -0.03
C MET A 482 -3.51 38.38 -0.61
N GLY A 483 -3.37 37.07 -0.36
CA GLY A 483 -2.28 36.24 -0.88
C GLY A 483 -2.66 35.48 -2.14
N PHE A 484 -1.66 35.08 -2.93
CA PHE A 484 -1.83 34.22 -4.10
C PHE A 484 -0.68 33.23 -4.25
N ALA A 485 -0.97 32.13 -4.95
CA ALA A 485 0.02 31.31 -5.60
C ALA A 485 -0.42 30.97 -7.02
N ALA A 486 0.53 30.85 -7.94
CA ALA A 486 0.29 30.42 -9.32
C ALA A 486 1.48 29.60 -9.80
N GLY A 487 1.23 28.61 -10.66
CA GLY A 487 2.32 27.80 -11.18
C GLY A 487 1.95 27.05 -12.44
N TYR A 488 3.01 26.46 -13.01
CA TYR A 488 2.96 25.59 -14.17
C TYR A 488 3.78 24.34 -13.90
N GLU A 489 3.26 23.20 -14.31
CA GLU A 489 3.94 21.90 -14.21
C GLU A 489 3.83 21.15 -15.53
N PHE A 490 4.94 20.63 -16.01
CA PHE A 490 5.00 19.61 -17.05
C PHE A 490 5.41 18.31 -16.40
N ARG A 491 4.67 17.21 -16.66
CA ARG A 491 4.97 15.89 -16.14
C ARG A 491 4.89 14.85 -17.26
N LYS A 492 5.82 13.91 -17.23
CA LYS A 492 5.82 12.73 -18.08
C LYS A 492 5.98 11.49 -17.22
N GLU A 493 5.14 10.50 -17.46
CA GLU A 493 5.17 9.20 -16.82
C GLU A 493 5.28 8.10 -17.85
N SER A 494 6.07 7.07 -17.55
CA SER A 494 6.17 5.87 -18.35
C SER A 494 6.37 4.66 -17.45
N ALA A 495 5.86 3.49 -17.88
CA ALA A 495 6.05 2.25 -17.18
C ALA A 495 6.11 1.08 -18.17
N TYR A 496 6.73 -0.02 -17.72
CA TYR A 496 6.82 -1.26 -18.50
C TYR A 496 6.75 -2.48 -17.58
N TYR A 497 6.29 -3.59 -18.15
CA TYR A 497 6.34 -4.92 -17.57
C TYR A 497 6.65 -5.94 -18.66
N THR A 498 7.61 -6.82 -18.42
CA THR A 498 8.03 -7.88 -19.31
C THR A 498 7.91 -9.20 -18.56
N PRO A 499 6.90 -10.04 -18.87
CA PRO A 499 6.75 -11.35 -18.28
C PRO A 499 7.84 -12.31 -18.74
N ASP A 500 8.03 -13.39 -17.98
CA ASP A 500 8.89 -14.52 -18.39
C ASP A 500 8.44 -15.10 -19.74
N SER A 501 9.38 -15.64 -20.46
CA SER A 501 9.12 -16.16 -21.81
C SER A 501 8.19 -17.38 -21.85
N LEU A 502 8.19 -18.24 -20.82
CA LEU A 502 7.27 -19.38 -20.73
C LEU A 502 5.85 -18.88 -20.39
N THR A 503 5.73 -17.95 -19.45
CA THR A 503 4.45 -17.30 -19.12
C THR A 503 3.87 -16.57 -20.34
N ALA A 504 4.70 -15.80 -21.06
CA ALA A 504 4.27 -15.11 -22.29
C ALA A 504 3.80 -16.06 -23.41
N GLN A 505 4.25 -17.31 -23.40
CA GLN A 505 3.85 -18.33 -24.36
C GLN A 505 2.68 -19.22 -23.89
N GLY A 506 2.24 -19.09 -22.62
CA GLY A 506 1.23 -19.97 -22.02
C GLY A 506 1.74 -21.37 -21.74
N LEU A 507 3.06 -21.52 -21.52
CA LEU A 507 3.72 -22.79 -21.20
C LEU A 507 4.03 -22.94 -19.72
N ALA A 508 3.75 -21.90 -18.93
CA ALA A 508 3.82 -21.89 -17.49
C ALA A 508 2.51 -22.44 -16.88
N ASN A 509 2.52 -22.71 -15.57
CA ASN A 509 1.29 -22.99 -14.83
C ASN A 509 0.43 -21.72 -14.62
N ASP A 510 1.08 -20.57 -14.60
CA ASP A 510 0.39 -19.30 -14.50
C ASP A 510 -0.20 -18.88 -15.86
N PRO A 511 -1.32 -18.17 -15.87
CA PRO A 511 -1.96 -17.72 -17.10
C PRO A 511 -1.01 -16.94 -18.00
N ARG A 512 -1.23 -17.04 -19.33
CA ARG A 512 -0.48 -16.26 -20.29
C ARG A 512 -0.65 -14.77 -20.03
N VAL A 513 0.45 -14.03 -19.93
CA VAL A 513 0.47 -12.57 -19.76
C VAL A 513 1.23 -11.91 -20.89
N GLU A 514 0.66 -10.85 -21.48
CA GLU A 514 1.35 -10.03 -22.48
C GLU A 514 2.15 -8.92 -21.80
N ALA A 515 3.20 -8.46 -22.47
CA ALA A 515 4.01 -7.35 -21.97
C ALA A 515 3.23 -6.03 -21.94
N THR A 516 3.47 -5.22 -20.93
CA THR A 516 2.95 -3.85 -20.81
C THR A 516 4.03 -2.85 -21.16
N SER A 517 3.71 -1.80 -21.93
CA SER A 517 4.61 -0.66 -22.11
C SER A 517 3.82 0.55 -22.60
N GLY A 518 3.99 1.67 -21.92
CA GLY A 518 3.31 2.91 -22.29
C GLY A 518 3.87 4.14 -21.61
N SER A 519 3.39 5.30 -22.05
CA SER A 519 3.70 6.59 -21.43
C SER A 519 2.63 7.62 -21.75
N PHE A 520 2.51 8.62 -20.90
CA PHE A 520 1.74 9.84 -21.17
C PHE A 520 2.49 11.07 -20.66
N ASP A 521 2.10 12.22 -21.14
CA ASP A 521 2.54 13.52 -20.64
C ASP A 521 1.34 14.41 -20.34
N VAL A 522 1.54 15.37 -19.43
CA VAL A 522 0.54 16.32 -19.00
C VAL A 522 1.15 17.70 -18.81
N ASN A 523 0.39 18.72 -19.20
CA ASN A 523 0.66 20.12 -18.94
C ASN A 523 -0.39 20.65 -17.97
N GLU A 524 0.03 21.26 -16.86
CA GLU A 524 -0.88 21.73 -15.83
C GLU A 524 -0.54 23.18 -15.45
N ALA A 525 -1.58 23.99 -15.20
CA ALA A 525 -1.44 25.34 -14.68
C ALA A 525 -2.45 25.59 -13.56
N TYR A 526 -2.02 26.22 -12.48
CA TYR A 526 -2.89 26.49 -11.34
C TYR A 526 -2.79 27.91 -10.81
N VAL A 527 -3.88 28.33 -10.16
CA VAL A 527 -3.94 29.59 -9.39
C VAL A 527 -4.65 29.31 -8.08
N GLU A 528 -4.09 29.82 -7.00
CA GLU A 528 -4.66 29.79 -5.64
C GLU A 528 -4.75 31.21 -5.09
N LEU A 529 -5.82 31.54 -4.39
CA LEU A 529 -6.06 32.82 -3.74
C LEU A 529 -6.44 32.63 -2.27
N ALA A 530 -5.91 33.44 -1.39
CA ALA A 530 -6.29 33.56 -0.01
C ALA A 530 -6.83 34.96 0.25
N ILE A 531 -8.11 35.06 0.56
CA ILE A 531 -8.85 36.34 0.59
C ILE A 531 -9.41 36.55 1.99
N PRO A 532 -8.80 37.38 2.83
CA PRO A 532 -9.40 37.79 4.09
C PRO A 532 -10.65 38.67 3.84
N LEU A 533 -11.82 38.20 4.27
CA LEU A 533 -13.12 38.86 4.01
C LEU A 533 -13.54 39.76 5.13
N ILE A 534 -13.41 39.34 6.38
CA ILE A 534 -13.87 40.02 7.59
C ILE A 534 -12.84 39.86 8.69
N SER A 535 -12.56 40.95 9.46
CA SER A 535 -11.77 40.91 10.69
C SER A 535 -12.34 41.81 11.79
N ASP A 536 -12.06 41.51 13.05
CA ASP A 536 -12.30 42.29 14.23
C ASP A 536 -13.79 42.71 14.49
N ILE A 537 -14.75 41.86 14.05
CA ILE A 537 -16.18 42.05 14.33
C ILE A 537 -16.64 41.01 15.35
N PRO A 538 -17.41 41.35 16.39
CA PRO A 538 -17.93 40.37 17.35
C PRO A 538 -18.64 39.19 16.66
N LEU A 539 -18.25 37.94 17.02
CA LEU A 539 -18.65 36.66 16.40
C LEU A 539 -18.19 36.46 14.95
N LEU A 540 -17.45 37.41 14.38
CA LEU A 540 -16.80 37.34 13.06
C LEU A 540 -15.38 37.87 13.20
N GLN A 541 -14.62 37.28 14.15
CA GLN A 541 -13.29 37.75 14.49
C GLN A 541 -12.35 37.68 13.29
N GLN A 542 -12.47 36.61 12.51
CA GLN A 542 -11.80 36.48 11.23
C GLN A 542 -12.62 35.59 10.31
N VAL A 543 -12.77 35.96 9.06
CA VAL A 543 -13.36 35.12 7.99
C VAL A 543 -12.46 35.18 6.79
N ASP A 544 -11.91 34.06 6.39
CA ASP A 544 -11.03 33.95 5.23
C ASP A 544 -11.64 32.97 4.21
N LEU A 545 -11.55 33.34 2.93
CA LEU A 545 -11.91 32.51 1.81
C LEU A 545 -10.63 32.04 1.11
N SER A 546 -10.50 30.75 0.88
CA SER A 546 -9.50 30.17 -0.01
C SER A 546 -10.18 29.69 -1.29
N ALA A 547 -9.54 29.93 -2.44
CA ALA A 547 -10.03 29.47 -3.74
C ALA A 547 -8.85 28.96 -4.58
N ALA A 548 -8.99 27.82 -5.21
CA ALA A 548 -8.00 27.28 -6.12
C ALA A 548 -8.67 26.75 -7.39
N ILE A 549 -7.98 26.87 -8.51
CA ILE A 549 -8.36 26.26 -9.79
C ILE A 549 -7.11 25.73 -10.47
N ARG A 550 -7.22 24.55 -11.06
CA ARG A 550 -6.18 23.91 -11.86
C ARG A 550 -6.74 23.46 -13.20
N TYR A 551 -6.08 23.84 -14.28
CA TYR A 551 -6.28 23.33 -15.63
C TYR A 551 -5.22 22.29 -15.92
N PHE A 552 -5.59 21.21 -16.55
CA PHE A 552 -4.68 20.16 -17.00
C PHE A 552 -5.03 19.71 -18.44
N ASP A 553 -3.99 19.25 -19.17
CA ASP A 553 -4.11 18.75 -20.55
C ASP A 553 -3.21 17.52 -20.67
N TYR A 554 -3.84 16.33 -20.73
CA TYR A 554 -3.18 15.03 -20.84
C TYR A 554 -3.15 14.55 -22.29
N SER A 555 -2.02 13.96 -22.68
CA SER A 555 -1.85 13.39 -24.03
C SER A 555 -2.79 12.21 -24.34
N THR A 556 -3.46 11.62 -23.34
CA THR A 556 -4.30 10.43 -23.46
C THR A 556 -5.78 10.74 -23.58
N PHE A 557 -6.33 11.63 -22.74
CA PHE A 557 -7.78 11.91 -22.70
C PHE A 557 -8.14 13.39 -22.90
N GLY A 558 -7.13 14.29 -23.03
CA GLY A 558 -7.37 15.72 -23.28
C GLY A 558 -7.40 16.57 -22.00
N ASP A 559 -8.14 17.69 -22.05
CA ASP A 559 -8.10 18.74 -21.05
C ASP A 559 -9.36 18.83 -20.21
N ASP A 560 -9.19 19.25 -18.93
CA ASP A 560 -10.26 19.60 -18.02
C ASP A 560 -9.74 20.52 -16.90
N THR A 561 -10.61 20.84 -15.92
CA THR A 561 -10.31 21.70 -14.78
C THR A 561 -10.82 21.10 -13.47
N THR A 562 -10.07 21.31 -12.40
CA THR A 562 -10.50 21.01 -11.03
C THR A 562 -10.40 22.27 -10.18
N TRP A 563 -11.29 22.41 -9.20
CA TRP A 563 -11.38 23.60 -8.36
C TRP A 563 -11.60 23.23 -6.88
N LYS A 564 -11.28 24.20 -6.01
CA LYS A 564 -11.52 24.10 -4.56
C LYS A 564 -11.92 25.45 -4.01
N LEU A 565 -12.92 25.47 -3.14
CA LEU A 565 -13.31 26.62 -2.32
C LEU A 565 -13.28 26.20 -0.85
N GLY A 566 -12.67 27.01 0.00
CA GLY A 566 -12.61 26.79 1.43
C GLY A 566 -12.92 28.06 2.19
N LEU A 567 -13.63 27.94 3.30
CA LEU A 567 -13.96 29.02 4.22
C LEU A 567 -13.49 28.67 5.61
N THR A 568 -12.74 29.56 6.24
CA THR A 568 -12.50 29.52 7.69
C THR A 568 -13.20 30.68 8.36
N TRP A 569 -13.85 30.42 9.47
CA TRP A 569 -14.58 31.40 10.28
C TRP A 569 -14.19 31.26 11.74
N ARG A 570 -13.32 32.14 12.20
CA ARG A 570 -13.01 32.29 13.61
C ARG A 570 -14.14 33.11 14.27
N VAL A 571 -14.98 32.42 15.02
CA VAL A 571 -16.15 33.02 15.68
C VAL A 571 -15.68 33.90 16.86
N PHE A 572 -14.74 33.39 17.62
CA PHE A 572 -13.97 34.04 18.69
C PHE A 572 -12.66 33.28 18.86
N ASP A 573 -11.72 33.76 19.73
CA ASP A 573 -10.37 33.23 19.85
C ASP A 573 -10.33 31.71 20.04
N ASP A 574 -11.29 31.16 20.77
CA ASP A 574 -11.34 29.74 21.15
C ASP A 574 -12.06 28.85 20.12
N LEU A 575 -12.81 29.42 19.15
CA LEU A 575 -13.66 28.63 18.24
C LEU A 575 -13.49 29.06 16.79
N MET A 576 -13.08 28.11 15.96
CA MET A 576 -13.06 28.24 14.51
C MET A 576 -13.97 27.19 13.87
N LEU A 577 -14.77 27.61 12.91
CA LEU A 577 -15.51 26.77 11.98
C LEU A 577 -14.78 26.77 10.63
N ARG A 578 -14.79 25.64 9.95
CA ARG A 578 -14.22 25.52 8.60
C ARG A 578 -15.11 24.69 7.71
N GLY A 579 -15.02 24.91 6.41
CA GLY A 579 -15.74 24.11 5.44
C GLY A 579 -15.12 24.27 4.05
N GLY A 580 -15.23 23.22 3.25
CA GLY A 580 -14.69 23.18 1.91
C GLY A 580 -15.59 22.42 0.96
N GLN A 581 -15.52 22.80 -0.31
CA GLN A 581 -16.04 22.03 -1.43
C GLN A 581 -15.01 22.03 -2.54
N SER A 582 -14.78 20.87 -3.13
CA SER A 582 -13.80 20.72 -4.20
C SER A 582 -14.19 19.61 -5.16
N THR A 583 -13.68 19.72 -6.38
CA THR A 583 -13.58 18.59 -7.29
C THR A 583 -12.17 18.03 -7.24
N ALA A 584 -12.04 16.71 -7.37
CA ALA A 584 -10.78 16.03 -7.52
C ALA A 584 -10.85 15.01 -8.65
N PHE A 585 -9.70 14.53 -9.11
CA PHE A 585 -9.68 13.53 -10.18
C PHE A 585 -8.47 12.60 -10.03
N ARG A 586 -8.59 11.43 -10.67
CA ARG A 586 -7.49 10.50 -10.89
C ARG A 586 -7.38 10.16 -12.37
N ALA A 587 -6.23 10.45 -12.96
CA ALA A 587 -5.93 10.04 -14.32
C ALA A 587 -5.71 8.51 -14.38
N PRO A 588 -6.10 7.84 -15.48
CA PRO A 588 -5.75 6.43 -15.69
C PRO A 588 -4.23 6.25 -15.70
N THR A 589 -3.76 5.21 -15.05
CA THR A 589 -2.34 4.84 -14.97
C THR A 589 -1.85 4.20 -16.28
N VAL A 590 -0.51 4.09 -16.44
CA VAL A 590 0.06 3.40 -17.60
C VAL A 590 -0.40 1.95 -17.69
N SER A 591 -0.52 1.24 -16.56
CA SER A 591 -1.01 -0.14 -16.55
C SER A 591 -2.49 -0.25 -16.92
N GLU A 592 -3.33 0.69 -16.48
CA GLU A 592 -4.75 0.73 -16.84
C GLU A 592 -4.97 1.06 -18.32
N LEU A 593 -4.14 1.93 -18.90
CA LEU A 593 -4.23 2.30 -20.31
C LEU A 593 -3.63 1.27 -21.27
N PHE A 594 -2.46 0.72 -20.93
CA PHE A 594 -1.62 -0.05 -21.85
C PHE A 594 -1.28 -1.44 -21.33
N GLY A 595 -1.96 -1.90 -20.24
CA GLY A 595 -1.76 -3.23 -19.68
C GLY A 595 -1.89 -4.33 -20.72
N GLY A 596 -0.94 -5.24 -20.73
CA GLY A 596 -0.98 -6.43 -21.60
C GLY A 596 -2.18 -7.30 -21.25
N LYS A 597 -2.68 -8.04 -22.22
CA LYS A 597 -3.78 -8.97 -22.03
C LYS A 597 -3.34 -10.19 -21.24
N SER A 598 -4.22 -10.65 -20.34
CA SER A 598 -4.08 -11.91 -19.63
C SER A 598 -5.46 -12.58 -19.45
N PRO A 599 -5.57 -13.92 -19.46
CA PRO A 599 -6.81 -14.58 -19.09
C PRO A 599 -7.01 -14.53 -17.56
N SER A 600 -8.26 -14.37 -17.18
CA SER A 600 -8.81 -14.65 -15.86
C SER A 600 -9.81 -15.80 -15.99
N PHE A 601 -9.99 -16.60 -14.94
CA PHE A 601 -10.92 -17.74 -14.95
C PHE A 601 -12.02 -17.49 -13.93
N ASP A 602 -13.05 -16.78 -14.38
CA ASP A 602 -14.15 -16.34 -13.52
C ASP A 602 -15.22 -17.43 -13.41
N GLN A 603 -15.72 -17.65 -12.21
CA GLN A 603 -16.88 -18.51 -12.03
C GLN A 603 -18.14 -17.80 -12.51
N ILE A 604 -18.81 -18.37 -13.50
CA ILE A 604 -20.04 -17.83 -14.06
C ILE A 604 -21.20 -18.79 -13.75
N VAL A 605 -22.26 -18.24 -13.16
CA VAL A 605 -23.52 -18.94 -12.92
C VAL A 605 -24.48 -18.55 -14.03
N HIS A 606 -24.57 -19.37 -15.09
CA HIS A 606 -25.47 -19.12 -16.20
C HIS A 606 -26.20 -20.42 -16.63
N PRO A 607 -27.53 -20.38 -16.92
CA PRO A 607 -28.32 -21.59 -17.24
C PRO A 607 -27.80 -22.42 -18.40
N ALA A 608 -27.01 -21.84 -19.30
CA ALA A 608 -26.45 -22.53 -20.47
C ALA A 608 -25.20 -23.38 -20.15
N THR A 609 -24.62 -23.28 -18.97
CA THR A 609 -23.24 -23.75 -18.71
C THR A 609 -23.03 -24.53 -17.39
N ASP A 610 -24.09 -24.82 -16.64
CA ASP A 610 -24.04 -25.58 -15.37
C ASP A 610 -22.87 -25.16 -14.42
N GLN A 611 -22.63 -23.83 -14.25
CA GLN A 611 -21.60 -23.25 -13.37
C GLN A 611 -20.14 -23.51 -13.80
N THR A 612 -19.82 -23.41 -15.07
CA THR A 612 -18.43 -23.57 -15.55
C THR A 612 -17.60 -22.29 -15.34
N GLN A 613 -16.29 -22.46 -15.16
CA GLN A 613 -15.35 -21.34 -15.26
C GLN A 613 -15.33 -20.81 -16.70
N ALA A 614 -15.50 -19.50 -16.84
CA ALA A 614 -15.32 -18.82 -18.12
C ALA A 614 -13.88 -18.32 -18.25
N GLU A 615 -13.35 -18.36 -19.46
CA GLU A 615 -12.09 -17.71 -19.77
C GLU A 615 -12.35 -16.24 -20.14
N VAL A 616 -11.94 -15.34 -19.25
CA VAL A 616 -12.15 -13.90 -19.39
C VAL A 616 -10.83 -13.22 -19.71
N THR A 617 -10.74 -12.61 -20.90
CA THR A 617 -9.56 -11.82 -21.25
C THR A 617 -9.64 -10.45 -20.59
N VAL A 618 -8.75 -10.17 -19.63
CA VAL A 618 -8.59 -8.85 -19.00
C VAL A 618 -7.38 -8.12 -19.59
N GLY A 619 -7.36 -6.78 -19.46
CA GLY A 619 -6.24 -5.98 -19.94
C GLY A 619 -6.54 -4.49 -19.91
N GLY A 620 -5.53 -3.67 -20.24
CA GLY A 620 -5.67 -2.21 -20.27
C GLY A 620 -6.60 -1.73 -21.38
N ASN A 621 -7.12 -0.49 -21.19
CA ASN A 621 -7.98 0.17 -22.17
C ASN A 621 -7.50 1.61 -22.44
N PRO A 622 -6.96 1.89 -23.65
CA PRO A 622 -6.46 3.23 -23.97
C PRO A 622 -7.56 4.29 -24.15
N LEU A 623 -8.83 3.92 -24.05
CA LEU A 623 -9.98 4.84 -24.13
C LEU A 623 -10.48 5.30 -22.76
N LEU A 624 -9.83 4.91 -21.67
CA LEU A 624 -10.19 5.33 -20.33
C LEU A 624 -10.10 6.84 -20.15
N THR A 625 -11.06 7.37 -19.41
CA THR A 625 -11.11 8.76 -18.97
C THR A 625 -10.81 8.85 -17.48
N PRO A 626 -10.56 10.05 -16.92
CA PRO A 626 -10.33 10.18 -15.49
C PRO A 626 -11.52 9.72 -14.63
N GLU A 627 -11.19 9.24 -13.42
CA GLU A 627 -12.17 9.21 -12.33
C GLU A 627 -12.36 10.63 -11.82
N GLU A 628 -13.58 10.99 -11.47
CA GLU A 628 -13.93 12.31 -10.96
C GLU A 628 -14.53 12.19 -9.56
N ALA A 629 -14.25 13.15 -8.70
CA ALA A 629 -14.78 13.17 -7.35
C ALA A 629 -15.30 14.55 -6.95
N ASP A 630 -16.47 14.56 -6.30
CA ASP A 630 -17.00 15.70 -5.58
C ASP A 630 -16.78 15.50 -4.08
N ILE A 631 -16.19 16.49 -3.42
CA ILE A 631 -15.78 16.39 -2.03
C ILE A 631 -16.32 17.58 -1.24
N THR A 632 -17.00 17.28 -0.12
CA THR A 632 -17.48 18.27 0.85
C THR A 632 -16.88 17.97 2.22
N THR A 633 -16.30 18.99 2.86
CA THR A 633 -15.78 18.90 4.22
C THR A 633 -16.36 20.02 5.11
N LEU A 634 -16.70 19.69 6.36
CA LEU A 634 -17.16 20.64 7.37
C LEU A 634 -16.47 20.34 8.69
N GLY A 635 -15.89 21.34 9.34
CA GLY A 635 -15.12 21.12 10.54
C GLY A 635 -15.29 22.20 11.61
N LEU A 636 -14.92 21.83 12.82
CA LEU A 636 -14.88 22.65 13.99
C LEU A 636 -13.55 22.44 14.72
N VAL A 637 -12.88 23.55 15.07
CA VAL A 637 -11.69 23.57 15.93
C VAL A 637 -12.01 24.38 17.17
N TYR A 638 -11.86 23.75 18.35
CA TYR A 638 -12.15 24.37 19.63
C TYR A 638 -10.96 24.24 20.59
N SER A 639 -10.38 25.36 20.95
CA SER A 639 -9.22 25.45 21.86
C SER A 639 -9.54 26.43 23.00
N PRO A 640 -10.23 25.96 24.08
CA PRO A 640 -10.78 26.83 25.11
C PRO A 640 -9.67 27.51 25.95
N SER A 641 -9.67 28.82 26.00
CA SER A 641 -8.71 29.63 26.75
C SER A 641 -8.77 29.42 28.29
N PHE A 642 -9.86 28.82 28.82
CA PHE A 642 -10.02 28.47 30.23
C PHE A 642 -9.43 27.09 30.59
N VAL A 643 -9.04 26.26 29.59
CA VAL A 643 -8.29 25.02 29.78
C VAL A 643 -7.08 25.06 28.84
N ASP A 644 -6.00 25.59 29.40
CA ASP A 644 -4.77 25.75 28.64
C ASP A 644 -4.25 24.38 28.12
N GLY A 645 -3.81 24.32 26.87
CA GLY A 645 -3.29 23.12 26.24
C GLY A 645 -4.33 22.12 25.69
N LEU A 646 -5.65 22.39 25.84
CA LEU A 646 -6.71 21.55 25.25
C LEU A 646 -7.07 22.02 23.83
N SER A 647 -7.12 21.07 22.89
CA SER A 647 -7.63 21.29 21.52
C SER A 647 -8.50 20.13 21.10
N LEU A 648 -9.66 20.45 20.53
CA LEU A 648 -10.62 19.50 19.96
C LEU A 648 -10.88 19.89 18.50
N THR A 649 -10.75 18.91 17.62
CA THR A 649 -11.12 19.08 16.21
C THR A 649 -12.16 18.00 15.87
N VAL A 650 -13.22 18.40 15.15
CA VAL A 650 -14.23 17.48 14.59
C VAL A 650 -14.44 17.86 13.14
N ASP A 651 -14.19 16.94 12.22
CA ASP A 651 -14.36 17.15 10.78
C ASP A 651 -15.29 16.07 10.21
N TYR A 652 -16.30 16.49 9.48
CA TYR A 652 -17.15 15.68 8.62
C TYR A 652 -16.59 15.70 7.21
N TYR A 653 -16.60 14.55 6.54
CA TYR A 653 -16.28 14.44 5.12
C TYR A 653 -17.37 13.67 4.38
N ASP A 654 -17.52 14.02 3.10
CA ASP A 654 -18.41 13.36 2.13
C ASP A 654 -17.69 13.37 0.77
N ILE A 655 -17.44 12.18 0.22
CA ILE A 655 -16.67 11.97 -1.00
C ILE A 655 -17.48 11.06 -1.91
N GLY A 656 -17.92 11.59 -3.06
CA GLY A 656 -18.54 10.81 -4.13
C GLY A 656 -17.60 10.72 -5.33
N ILE A 657 -17.24 9.52 -5.75
CA ILE A 657 -16.37 9.24 -6.89
C ILE A 657 -17.22 8.63 -8.00
N THR A 658 -17.16 9.19 -9.18
CA THR A 658 -17.83 8.70 -10.39
C THR A 658 -16.81 8.27 -11.44
N ASN A 659 -17.26 7.52 -12.44
CA ASN A 659 -16.40 7.00 -13.50
C ASN A 659 -15.22 6.15 -12.96
N THR A 660 -15.40 5.43 -11.85
CA THR A 660 -14.33 4.59 -11.31
C THR A 660 -13.92 3.54 -12.33
N ILE A 661 -12.60 3.34 -12.44
CA ILE A 661 -12.02 2.42 -13.42
C ILE A 661 -12.08 1.01 -12.84
N THR A 662 -12.92 0.17 -13.40
CA THR A 662 -13.12 -1.23 -13.00
C THR A 662 -13.53 -2.09 -14.20
N SER A 663 -13.58 -3.41 -14.02
CA SER A 663 -14.19 -4.35 -14.98
C SER A 663 -15.67 -4.55 -14.69
N VAL A 664 -16.45 -4.95 -15.68
CA VAL A 664 -17.85 -5.35 -15.51
C VAL A 664 -17.92 -6.68 -14.78
N ASP A 665 -18.94 -6.91 -13.97
CA ASP A 665 -19.20 -8.24 -13.39
C ASP A 665 -19.38 -9.30 -14.47
N SER A 666 -18.64 -10.39 -14.39
CA SER A 666 -18.60 -11.42 -15.41
C SER A 666 -19.94 -12.17 -15.58
N ASN A 667 -20.71 -12.36 -14.48
CA ASN A 667 -22.06 -12.92 -14.54
C ASN A 667 -23.03 -11.95 -15.22
N TYR A 668 -22.85 -10.64 -14.97
CA TYR A 668 -23.66 -9.63 -15.65
C TYR A 668 -23.45 -9.66 -17.17
N ILE A 669 -22.21 -9.71 -17.64
CA ILE A 669 -21.91 -9.85 -19.08
C ILE A 669 -22.58 -11.10 -19.65
N ALA A 670 -22.40 -12.25 -19.00
CA ALA A 670 -22.99 -13.51 -19.46
C ALA A 670 -24.54 -13.42 -19.55
N ASN A 671 -25.18 -12.92 -18.49
CA ASN A 671 -26.65 -12.79 -18.44
C ASN A 671 -27.24 -11.75 -19.40
N GLN A 672 -26.47 -10.69 -19.74
CA GLN A 672 -26.89 -9.68 -20.72
C GLN A 672 -26.70 -10.12 -22.17
N CYS A 673 -25.68 -10.93 -22.45
CA CYS A 673 -25.26 -11.24 -23.80
C CYS A 673 -25.61 -12.66 -24.29
N LEU A 674 -26.06 -13.54 -23.39
CA LEU A 674 -26.50 -14.90 -23.72
C LEU A 674 -27.94 -15.15 -23.24
N ASP A 675 -28.72 -15.95 -23.99
CA ASP A 675 -29.99 -16.50 -23.52
C ASP A 675 -29.76 -17.81 -22.73
N ALA A 676 -30.80 -18.33 -22.08
CA ALA A 676 -30.71 -19.56 -21.29
C ALA A 676 -30.27 -20.82 -22.07
N ASN A 677 -30.15 -20.75 -23.38
CA ASN A 677 -29.66 -21.81 -24.25
C ASN A 677 -28.26 -21.52 -24.81
N GLY A 678 -27.62 -20.43 -24.36
CA GLY A 678 -26.29 -20.01 -24.82
C GLY A 678 -26.26 -19.31 -26.18
N ASN A 679 -27.42 -18.90 -26.71
CA ASN A 679 -27.40 -18.10 -27.95
C ASN A 679 -27.08 -16.63 -27.62
N LYS A 680 -26.27 -15.99 -28.46
CA LYS A 680 -25.99 -14.56 -28.35
C LYS A 680 -27.26 -13.73 -28.47
N ILE A 681 -27.48 -12.85 -27.52
CA ILE A 681 -28.57 -11.88 -27.50
C ILE A 681 -27.97 -10.47 -27.33
N ASN A 682 -28.77 -9.45 -27.59
CA ASN A 682 -28.35 -8.05 -27.42
C ASN A 682 -27.06 -7.66 -28.14
N GLU A 683 -26.70 -8.36 -29.23
CA GLU A 683 -25.46 -8.14 -30.00
C GLU A 683 -25.26 -6.71 -30.51
N GLY A 684 -26.32 -5.88 -30.48
CA GLY A 684 -26.27 -4.47 -30.85
C GLY A 684 -25.89 -3.53 -29.70
N THR A 685 -25.79 -4.00 -28.47
CA THR A 685 -25.38 -3.18 -27.32
C THR A 685 -23.86 -3.01 -27.27
N ALA A 686 -23.40 -1.89 -26.72
CA ALA A 686 -21.96 -1.62 -26.57
C ALA A 686 -21.27 -2.70 -25.72
N LEU A 687 -21.93 -3.15 -24.64
CA LEU A 687 -21.43 -4.18 -23.74
C LEU A 687 -21.15 -5.49 -24.50
N CYS A 688 -22.16 -6.04 -25.18
CA CYS A 688 -22.02 -7.34 -25.86
C CYS A 688 -21.13 -7.29 -27.12
N GLN A 689 -20.97 -6.10 -27.72
CA GLN A 689 -19.98 -5.92 -28.77
C GLN A 689 -18.55 -5.87 -28.23
N ALA A 690 -18.34 -5.21 -27.10
CA ALA A 690 -17.03 -5.11 -26.48
C ALA A 690 -16.58 -6.45 -25.86
N SER A 691 -17.50 -7.19 -25.24
CA SER A 691 -17.20 -8.46 -24.59
C SER A 691 -16.91 -9.60 -25.59
N ASN A 692 -17.38 -9.51 -26.82
CA ASN A 692 -17.17 -10.55 -27.86
C ASN A 692 -17.42 -11.98 -27.33
N ILE A 693 -18.46 -12.16 -26.49
CA ILE A 693 -18.73 -13.41 -25.77
C ILE A 693 -18.94 -14.59 -26.75
N GLU A 694 -18.35 -15.73 -26.44
CA GLU A 694 -18.46 -16.97 -27.20
C GLU A 694 -18.72 -18.15 -26.27
N ILE A 695 -19.45 -19.15 -26.78
CA ILE A 695 -19.58 -20.47 -26.16
C ILE A 695 -19.06 -21.49 -27.15
N ASP A 696 -18.11 -22.31 -26.74
CA ASP A 696 -17.55 -23.36 -27.56
C ASP A 696 -18.41 -24.63 -27.61
N ASN A 697 -17.96 -25.65 -28.34
CA ASN A 697 -18.71 -26.90 -28.53
C ASN A 697 -18.82 -27.75 -27.24
N THR A 698 -18.06 -27.42 -26.21
CA THR A 698 -18.06 -28.06 -24.89
C THR A 698 -18.97 -27.33 -23.88
N GLY A 699 -19.50 -26.18 -24.26
CA GLY A 699 -20.32 -25.30 -23.38
C GLY A 699 -19.51 -24.32 -22.58
N ARG A 700 -18.20 -24.16 -22.87
CA ARG A 700 -17.34 -23.21 -22.18
C ARG A 700 -17.55 -21.80 -22.72
N ILE A 701 -17.69 -20.84 -21.79
CA ILE A 701 -17.83 -19.42 -22.11
C ILE A 701 -16.45 -18.77 -22.14
N SER A 702 -16.23 -17.92 -23.14
CA SER A 702 -15.08 -17.00 -23.17
C SER A 702 -15.50 -15.61 -23.63
N PHE A 703 -14.85 -14.55 -23.10
CA PHE A 703 -15.12 -13.16 -23.49
C PHE A 703 -14.02 -12.19 -23.07
N ASP A 704 -14.01 -11.01 -23.70
CA ASP A 704 -13.18 -9.88 -23.32
C ASP A 704 -13.86 -9.03 -22.22
N ASN A 705 -13.14 -8.70 -21.14
CA ASN A 705 -13.60 -7.84 -20.04
C ASN A 705 -12.50 -6.86 -19.60
N GLY A 706 -12.13 -5.98 -20.51
CA GLY A 706 -11.17 -4.91 -20.24
C GLY A 706 -11.74 -3.84 -19.29
N LEU A 707 -10.85 -3.05 -18.70
CA LEU A 707 -11.22 -1.97 -17.80
C LEU A 707 -12.11 -0.91 -18.46
N GLN A 708 -13.06 -0.35 -17.71
CA GLN A 708 -14.01 0.66 -18.15
C GLN A 708 -14.29 1.69 -17.04
N ASN A 709 -14.76 2.88 -17.42
CA ASN A 709 -15.22 3.91 -16.48
C ASN A 709 -16.72 3.72 -16.19
N ILE A 710 -17.06 2.82 -15.28
CA ILE A 710 -18.46 2.41 -15.02
C ILE A 710 -18.84 2.39 -13.54
N GLY A 711 -17.86 2.43 -12.63
CA GLY A 711 -18.14 2.36 -11.19
C GLY A 711 -18.48 3.73 -10.58
N GLU A 712 -19.08 3.68 -9.40
CA GLU A 712 -19.27 4.82 -8.49
C GLU A 712 -18.96 4.35 -7.06
N THR A 713 -18.34 5.22 -6.26
CA THR A 713 -18.02 4.92 -4.86
C THR A 713 -18.36 6.14 -4.01
N ASN A 714 -19.17 5.96 -2.96
CA ASN A 714 -19.54 7.02 -2.02
C ASN A 714 -19.07 6.67 -0.61
N THR A 715 -18.41 7.61 0.06
CA THR A 715 -18.01 7.43 1.47
C THR A 715 -18.18 8.73 2.23
N SER A 716 -18.68 8.61 3.46
CA SER A 716 -18.81 9.73 4.38
C SER A 716 -18.51 9.32 5.81
N GLY A 717 -18.18 10.29 6.67
CA GLY A 717 -17.89 10.01 8.07
C GLY A 717 -17.35 11.21 8.83
N PHE A 718 -16.85 10.92 10.04
CA PHE A 718 -16.31 11.92 10.95
C PHE A 718 -14.90 11.55 11.40
N ASP A 719 -14.01 12.55 11.42
CA ASP A 719 -12.71 12.48 12.07
C ASP A 719 -12.73 13.38 13.32
N ILE A 720 -12.37 12.82 14.48
CA ILE A 720 -12.34 13.53 15.75
C ILE A 720 -10.92 13.44 16.30
N ASN A 721 -10.31 14.59 16.56
CA ASN A 721 -9.00 14.65 17.22
C ASN A 721 -9.08 15.50 18.48
N LEU A 722 -8.62 14.94 19.63
CA LEU A 722 -8.51 15.66 20.87
C LEU A 722 -7.06 15.58 21.33
N ALA A 723 -6.46 16.72 21.57
CA ALA A 723 -5.12 16.85 22.14
C ALA A 723 -5.17 17.66 23.42
N TYR A 724 -4.44 17.18 24.46
CA TYR A 724 -4.36 17.87 25.72
C TYR A 724 -2.94 17.80 26.29
N THR A 725 -2.32 18.96 26.46
CA THR A 725 -1.02 19.09 27.13
C THR A 725 -1.20 19.77 28.47
N PHE A 726 -0.66 19.20 29.54
CA PHE A 726 -0.78 19.76 30.89
C PHE A 726 0.40 19.38 31.77
N GLU A 727 0.69 20.20 32.76
CA GLU A 727 1.66 19.89 33.80
C GLU A 727 0.96 19.25 35.01
N GLY A 728 1.51 18.17 35.53
CA GLY A 728 0.96 17.51 36.70
C GLY A 728 1.94 16.54 37.35
N LEU A 729 1.92 16.47 38.67
CA LEU A 729 2.83 15.61 39.48
C LEU A 729 4.33 15.89 39.24
N GLY A 730 4.67 17.08 38.75
CA GLY A 730 6.05 17.45 38.41
C GLY A 730 6.51 16.85 37.05
N LEU A 731 5.57 16.47 36.20
CA LEU A 731 5.80 15.93 34.87
C LEU A 731 5.00 16.72 33.82
N ASP A 732 5.48 16.71 32.59
CA ASP A 732 4.74 17.18 31.42
C ASP A 732 3.95 16.03 30.83
N TRP A 733 2.65 16.25 30.65
CA TRP A 733 1.73 15.25 30.10
C TRP A 733 1.20 15.68 28.75
N LYS A 734 1.14 14.71 27.82
CA LYS A 734 0.43 14.85 26.55
C LYS A 734 -0.55 13.70 26.41
N ALA A 735 -1.83 14.01 26.27
CA ALA A 735 -2.88 13.05 25.97
C ALA A 735 -3.44 13.33 24.57
N GLY A 736 -3.64 12.30 23.79
CA GLY A 736 -4.22 12.38 22.45
C GLY A 736 -5.30 11.32 22.24
N LEU A 737 -6.34 11.68 21.50
CA LEU A 737 -7.35 10.75 21.02
C LEU A 737 -7.60 11.08 19.54
N ASP A 738 -7.38 10.12 18.66
CA ASP A 738 -7.72 10.19 17.23
C ASP A 738 -8.78 9.13 16.94
N THR A 739 -9.92 9.56 16.40
CA THR A 739 -11.08 8.69 16.16
C THR A 739 -11.62 8.92 14.77
N SER A 740 -11.92 7.85 14.06
CA SER A 740 -12.66 7.88 12.79
C SER A 740 -13.95 7.09 12.93
N ILE A 741 -15.04 7.70 12.48
CA ILE A 741 -16.39 7.11 12.44
C ILE A 741 -16.81 7.06 10.98
N LEU A 742 -17.00 5.86 10.44
CA LEU A 742 -17.50 5.65 9.10
C LEU A 742 -19.03 5.72 9.11
N ASP A 743 -19.62 6.63 8.33
CA ASP A 743 -21.08 6.77 8.22
C ASP A 743 -21.63 6.00 7.02
N THR A 744 -20.97 6.10 5.85
CA THR A 744 -21.30 5.33 4.64
C THR A 744 -20.04 4.86 3.93
N TYR A 745 -20.09 3.68 3.31
CA TYR A 745 -19.14 3.22 2.29
C TYR A 745 -19.89 2.35 1.29
N GLU A 746 -20.28 2.93 0.16
CA GLU A 746 -21.11 2.31 -0.85
C GLU A 746 -20.37 2.26 -2.19
N GLU A 747 -20.41 1.11 -2.84
CA GLU A 747 -20.03 0.95 -4.24
C GLU A 747 -21.27 0.62 -5.06
N PHE A 748 -21.34 1.16 -6.26
CA PHE A 748 -22.48 0.97 -7.13
C PHE A 748 -22.11 0.00 -8.26
N ASP A 749 -22.98 -1.00 -8.45
CA ASP A 749 -22.87 -1.90 -9.57
C ASP A 749 -23.28 -1.22 -10.90
N GLN A 750 -23.11 -1.93 -12.01
CA GLN A 750 -23.44 -1.43 -13.34
C GLN A 750 -24.93 -1.16 -13.59
N ASP A 751 -25.82 -1.66 -12.74
CA ASP A 751 -27.28 -1.38 -12.75
C ASP A 751 -27.64 -0.18 -11.85
N GLY A 752 -26.67 0.38 -11.12
CA GLY A 752 -26.84 1.48 -10.19
C GLY A 752 -27.39 1.05 -8.82
N ASN A 753 -27.27 -0.24 -8.45
CA ASN A 753 -27.62 -0.69 -7.12
C ASN A 753 -26.42 -0.47 -6.19
N ALA A 754 -26.70 0.10 -5.01
CA ALA A 754 -25.67 0.31 -3.99
C ALA A 754 -25.37 -0.99 -3.24
N VAL A 755 -24.09 -1.28 -3.08
CA VAL A 755 -23.56 -2.31 -2.19
C VAL A 755 -22.89 -1.60 -1.02
N ASP A 756 -23.51 -1.70 0.17
CA ASP A 756 -22.97 -1.09 1.39
C ASP A 756 -21.97 -2.02 2.05
N TYR A 757 -20.75 -1.51 2.28
CA TYR A 757 -19.66 -2.22 2.95
C TYR A 757 -19.41 -1.73 4.38
N LYS A 758 -20.12 -0.71 4.86
CA LYS A 758 -19.97 -0.19 6.21
C LYS A 758 -20.21 -1.28 7.26
N GLY A 759 -19.27 -1.48 8.17
CA GLY A 759 -19.34 -2.51 9.20
C GLY A 759 -19.02 -3.92 8.70
N PHE A 760 -18.55 -4.07 7.46
CA PHE A 760 -18.18 -5.36 6.90
C PHE A 760 -16.68 -5.52 6.72
N ILE A 761 -16.22 -6.78 6.85
CA ILE A 761 -14.91 -7.25 6.43
C ILE A 761 -15.06 -8.09 5.17
N THR A 762 -14.19 -7.87 4.18
CA THR A 762 -14.20 -8.55 2.88
C THR A 762 -12.88 -9.24 2.61
N GLY A 763 -12.87 -10.41 2.02
CA GLY A 763 -11.64 -11.15 1.71
C GLY A 763 -10.78 -10.41 0.68
N GLY A 764 -9.61 -9.90 1.11
CA GLY A 764 -8.63 -9.28 0.22
C GLY A 764 -8.96 -7.88 -0.30
N VAL A 765 -10.18 -7.34 -0.07
CA VAL A 765 -10.60 -6.03 -0.56
C VAL A 765 -10.46 -4.96 0.53
N GLY A 766 -10.90 -5.21 1.75
CA GLY A 766 -10.77 -4.27 2.85
C GLY A 766 -11.63 -4.61 4.07
N ALA A 767 -11.39 -3.87 5.14
CA ALA A 767 -12.10 -3.93 6.39
C ALA A 767 -12.65 -2.54 6.72
N TYR A 768 -13.97 -2.40 6.77
CA TYR A 768 -14.69 -1.13 6.84
C TYR A 768 -15.37 -0.97 8.21
N ALA A 769 -14.56 -1.04 9.29
CA ALA A 769 -15.05 -0.87 10.65
C ALA A 769 -15.77 0.47 10.84
N GLU A 770 -16.95 0.46 11.50
CA GLU A 770 -17.73 1.68 11.75
C GLU A 770 -17.00 2.66 12.68
N PHE A 771 -16.19 2.14 13.61
CA PHE A 771 -15.50 2.94 14.61
C PHE A 771 -14.07 2.46 14.81
N LYS A 772 -13.10 3.37 14.69
CA LYS A 772 -11.70 3.16 15.06
C LYS A 772 -11.23 4.31 15.94
N THR A 773 -10.45 4.01 16.97
CA THR A 773 -9.88 5.06 17.84
C THR A 773 -8.51 4.69 18.36
N ASN A 774 -7.61 5.66 18.35
CA ASN A 774 -6.28 5.57 18.93
C ASN A 774 -6.17 6.55 20.09
N PHE A 775 -5.85 6.06 21.28
CA PHE A 775 -5.56 6.86 22.46
C PHE A 775 -4.07 6.80 22.75
N ASN A 776 -3.43 7.93 23.03
CA ASN A 776 -2.06 7.99 23.49
C ASN A 776 -1.95 8.87 24.73
N LEU A 777 -1.05 8.49 25.65
CA LEU A 777 -0.72 9.22 26.85
C LEU A 777 0.78 9.17 27.09
N THR A 778 1.44 10.32 27.00
CA THR A 778 2.86 10.47 27.28
C THR A 778 3.07 11.26 28.55
N ALA A 779 3.94 10.75 29.45
CA ALA A 779 4.49 11.46 30.57
C ALA A 779 5.97 11.73 30.30
N ALA A 780 6.43 12.96 30.52
CA ALA A 780 7.83 13.36 30.35
C ALA A 780 8.37 14.03 31.59
N GLY A 781 9.58 13.63 31.99
CA GLY A 781 10.43 14.29 32.98
C GLY A 781 11.65 14.92 32.31
N ASP A 782 12.64 15.36 33.11
CA ASP A 782 13.82 16.05 32.58
C ASP A 782 14.64 15.17 31.60
N ASP A 783 14.85 13.89 31.92
CA ASP A 783 15.73 12.98 31.15
C ASP A 783 14.99 11.76 30.61
N TRP A 784 13.66 11.68 30.74
CA TRP A 784 12.89 10.51 30.31
C TRP A 784 11.50 10.87 29.83
N SER A 785 10.96 9.99 28.97
CA SER A 785 9.54 9.98 28.65
C SER A 785 9.02 8.56 28.57
N ALA A 786 7.74 8.38 28.89
CA ALA A 786 7.04 7.10 28.72
C ALA A 786 5.69 7.35 28.03
N THR A 787 5.39 6.52 27.05
CA THR A 787 4.15 6.60 26.26
C THR A 787 3.38 5.29 26.39
N TYR A 788 2.09 5.41 26.64
CA TYR A 788 1.11 4.35 26.53
C TYR A 788 0.18 4.64 25.37
N GLU A 789 -0.07 3.66 24.52
CA GLU A 789 -1.01 3.73 23.40
C GLU A 789 -2.04 2.61 23.50
N ALA A 790 -3.28 2.92 23.11
CA ALA A 790 -4.35 1.94 22.97
C ALA A 790 -5.05 2.16 21.63
N ARG A 791 -5.08 1.12 20.80
CA ARG A 791 -5.70 1.13 19.47
C ARG A 791 -6.90 0.19 19.49
N TYR A 792 -8.10 0.75 19.32
CA TYR A 792 -9.37 0.03 19.23
C TYR A 792 -9.85 -0.04 17.79
N ILE A 793 -10.27 -1.22 17.38
CA ILE A 793 -10.94 -1.50 16.09
C ILE A 793 -12.26 -2.19 16.42
N ASP A 794 -13.36 -1.64 15.89
CA ASP A 794 -14.71 -2.22 16.12
C ASP A 794 -14.87 -3.58 15.43
N GLY A 795 -15.80 -4.38 15.91
CA GLY A 795 -16.18 -5.64 15.28
C GLY A 795 -16.85 -5.41 13.94
N MET A 796 -16.75 -6.40 13.06
CA MET A 796 -17.32 -6.31 11.71
C MET A 796 -18.02 -7.62 11.35
N ASP A 797 -19.06 -7.52 10.51
CA ASP A 797 -19.71 -8.69 9.93
C ASP A 797 -18.96 -9.19 8.68
N SER A 798 -18.96 -10.48 8.43
CA SER A 798 -18.40 -11.05 7.20
C SER A 798 -19.29 -10.72 6.00
N PHE A 799 -18.73 -10.07 4.99
CA PHE A 799 -19.50 -9.73 3.80
C PHE A 799 -20.00 -10.97 3.05
N ALA A 800 -19.24 -12.06 3.09
CA ALA A 800 -19.67 -13.34 2.50
C ALA A 800 -20.94 -13.93 3.16
N CYS A 801 -21.22 -13.53 4.39
CA CYS A 801 -22.37 -14.00 5.18
C CYS A 801 -23.54 -13.00 5.20
N LYS A 802 -23.46 -11.91 4.42
CA LYS A 802 -24.38 -10.77 4.46
C LYS A 802 -25.84 -11.17 4.23
N ASP A 803 -26.10 -12.05 3.25
CA ASP A 803 -27.45 -12.41 2.82
C ASP A 803 -28.11 -13.43 3.76
N ASP A 804 -27.34 -14.35 4.33
CA ASP A 804 -27.81 -15.31 5.33
C ASP A 804 -26.73 -15.61 6.39
N PRO A 805 -26.63 -14.81 7.45
CA PRO A 805 -25.68 -15.05 8.54
C PRO A 805 -25.88 -16.38 9.27
N SER A 806 -27.05 -17.02 9.14
CA SER A 806 -27.33 -18.30 9.78
C SER A 806 -26.70 -19.51 9.06
N ASP A 807 -26.26 -19.32 7.82
CA ASP A 807 -25.56 -20.34 7.04
C ASP A 807 -24.04 -20.31 7.29
N CYS A 808 -23.54 -19.31 8.04
CA CYS A 808 -22.13 -19.18 8.39
C CYS A 808 -21.86 -19.55 9.84
N TYR A 809 -20.71 -20.20 10.08
CA TYR A 809 -20.19 -20.44 11.43
C TYR A 809 -19.37 -19.28 12.00
N ALA A 810 -18.74 -18.48 11.14
CA ALA A 810 -18.02 -17.27 11.50
C ALA A 810 -18.61 -16.03 10.79
N PRO A 811 -19.86 -15.62 11.12
CA PRO A 811 -20.55 -14.53 10.42
C PRO A 811 -20.00 -13.15 10.75
N SER A 812 -19.11 -13.02 11.76
CA SER A 812 -18.54 -11.75 12.22
C SER A 812 -17.20 -11.93 12.89
N VAL A 813 -16.44 -10.85 12.97
CA VAL A 813 -15.21 -10.73 13.76
C VAL A 813 -15.45 -9.81 14.96
N ASP A 814 -14.88 -10.17 16.11
CA ASP A 814 -15.02 -9.40 17.34
C ASP A 814 -14.17 -8.10 17.30
N SER A 815 -14.59 -7.11 18.10
CA SER A 815 -13.78 -5.91 18.33
C SER A 815 -12.49 -6.23 19.09
N ILE A 816 -11.42 -5.47 18.80
CA ILE A 816 -10.11 -5.70 19.41
C ILE A 816 -9.50 -4.42 19.95
N VAL A 817 -8.69 -4.53 21.01
CA VAL A 817 -7.87 -3.44 21.55
C VAL A 817 -6.42 -3.90 21.67
N TYR A 818 -5.54 -3.23 20.97
CA TYR A 818 -4.08 -3.40 21.16
C TYR A 818 -3.55 -2.36 22.14
N HIS A 819 -2.59 -2.77 22.95
CA HIS A 819 -1.96 -1.94 23.98
C HIS A 819 -0.45 -1.92 23.77
N ASP A 820 0.12 -0.72 23.56
CA ASP A 820 1.53 -0.52 23.33
C ASP A 820 2.12 0.34 24.47
N ILE A 821 3.36 0.03 24.89
CA ILE A 821 4.09 0.81 25.89
C ILE A 821 5.51 1.05 25.38
N SER A 822 5.94 2.30 25.44
CA SER A 822 7.33 2.66 25.11
C SER A 822 7.90 3.66 26.09
N ALA A 823 9.23 3.72 26.17
CA ALA A 823 9.94 4.67 26.99
C ALA A 823 11.26 5.11 26.34
N ASN A 824 11.65 6.35 26.61
CA ASN A 824 12.92 6.93 26.19
C ASN A 824 13.66 7.41 27.45
N TYR A 825 14.99 7.26 27.48
CA TYR A 825 15.84 7.73 28.55
C TYR A 825 17.13 8.34 28.00
N ASP A 826 17.36 9.60 28.33
CA ASP A 826 18.58 10.33 27.98
C ASP A 826 19.67 10.00 29.01
N ILE A 827 20.56 9.03 28.67
CA ILE A 827 21.68 8.62 29.54
C ILE A 827 22.66 9.78 29.73
N THR A 828 22.86 10.55 28.66
CA THR A 828 23.62 11.80 28.61
C THR A 828 22.97 12.72 27.57
N GLU A 829 23.39 13.97 27.48
CA GLU A 829 22.98 14.91 26.44
C GLU A 829 23.21 14.39 25.00
N THR A 830 24.10 13.39 24.82
CA THR A 830 24.49 12.84 23.52
C THR A 830 24.02 11.39 23.32
N VAL A 831 23.54 10.70 24.33
CA VAL A 831 23.17 9.27 24.27
C VAL A 831 21.78 9.06 24.79
N ARG A 832 20.88 8.57 23.95
CA ARG A 832 19.51 8.16 24.28
C ARG A 832 19.32 6.67 24.12
N LEU A 833 18.60 6.06 25.03
CA LEU A 833 18.09 4.70 24.93
C LEU A 833 16.57 4.75 24.86
N SER A 834 16.01 4.06 23.87
CA SER A 834 14.55 3.92 23.68
C SER A 834 14.19 2.44 23.64
N GLY A 835 13.00 2.09 24.06
CA GLY A 835 12.51 0.72 23.93
C GLY A 835 11.05 0.62 24.28
N GLY A 836 10.42 -0.47 23.82
CA GLY A 836 8.99 -0.66 24.03
C GLY A 836 8.55 -2.08 23.78
N VAL A 837 7.26 -2.28 24.03
CA VAL A 837 6.54 -3.51 23.76
C VAL A 837 5.23 -3.15 23.08
N ASN A 838 5.07 -3.55 21.84
CA ASN A 838 3.81 -3.45 21.11
C ASN A 838 2.95 -4.68 21.43
N ASN A 839 1.65 -4.52 21.46
CA ASN A 839 0.69 -5.56 21.83
C ASN A 839 1.07 -6.26 23.15
N VAL A 840 1.18 -5.47 24.24
CA VAL A 840 1.66 -5.94 25.56
C VAL A 840 0.85 -7.13 26.08
N LEU A 841 -0.46 -7.17 25.76
CA LEU A 841 -1.37 -8.21 26.25
C LEU A 841 -1.31 -9.48 25.38
N ASP A 842 -0.59 -9.45 24.25
CA ASP A 842 -0.45 -10.56 23.33
C ASP A 842 -1.81 -10.97 22.71
N GLU A 843 -2.62 -9.96 22.37
CA GLU A 843 -3.92 -10.17 21.73
C GLU A 843 -3.73 -10.77 20.33
N GLU A 844 -4.37 -11.89 20.07
CA GLU A 844 -4.40 -12.52 18.77
C GLU A 844 -5.41 -11.84 17.84
N PRO A 845 -5.18 -11.83 16.52
CA PRO A 845 -6.15 -11.29 15.59
C PRO A 845 -7.44 -12.12 15.57
N PRO A 846 -8.61 -11.51 15.31
CA PRO A 846 -9.85 -12.25 15.23
C PRO A 846 -9.86 -13.16 14.00
N TYR A 847 -10.51 -14.31 14.11
CA TYR A 847 -10.74 -15.24 13.00
C TYR A 847 -11.61 -14.62 11.92
N TYR A 848 -11.17 -14.76 10.68
CA TYR A 848 -11.94 -14.40 9.49
C TYR A 848 -11.74 -15.46 8.40
N THR A 849 -12.77 -16.24 8.10
CA THR A 849 -12.73 -17.37 7.15
C THR A 849 -12.69 -16.94 5.68
N GLY A 850 -12.95 -15.67 5.38
CA GLY A 850 -12.85 -15.10 4.03
C GLY A 850 -11.43 -14.86 3.53
N ASN A 851 -10.40 -15.04 4.37
CA ASN A 851 -9.01 -14.96 3.99
C ASN A 851 -8.26 -16.26 4.32
N ASN A 852 -7.96 -17.04 3.32
CA ASN A 852 -7.36 -18.36 3.47
C ASN A 852 -5.87 -18.35 3.80
N ASP A 853 -5.17 -17.22 3.64
CA ASP A 853 -3.72 -17.17 3.83
C ASP A 853 -3.30 -17.17 5.31
N SER A 854 -4.12 -16.66 6.22
CA SER A 854 -3.78 -16.60 7.65
C SER A 854 -5.01 -16.66 8.57
N ASN A 855 -6.20 -16.94 8.03
CA ASN A 855 -7.48 -16.98 8.74
C ASN A 855 -7.83 -15.67 9.48
N THR A 856 -7.28 -14.56 9.03
CA THR A 856 -7.53 -13.20 9.53
C THR A 856 -7.26 -12.19 8.41
N ASP A 857 -7.50 -10.91 8.65
CA ASP A 857 -7.08 -9.84 7.75
C ASP A 857 -5.75 -9.22 8.22
N PRO A 858 -4.59 -9.63 7.67
CA PRO A 858 -3.27 -9.13 8.08
C PRO A 858 -3.01 -7.68 7.65
N TYR A 859 -3.92 -7.07 6.89
CA TYR A 859 -3.85 -5.64 6.54
C TYR A 859 -4.47 -4.74 7.62
N THR A 860 -5.34 -5.30 8.45
CA THR A 860 -6.07 -4.59 9.52
C THR A 860 -5.57 -4.96 10.91
N TYR A 861 -5.23 -6.23 11.14
CA TYR A 861 -4.89 -6.77 12.46
C TYR A 861 -3.41 -7.10 12.61
N ASP A 862 -2.90 -7.01 13.86
CA ASP A 862 -1.55 -7.44 14.20
C ASP A 862 -1.46 -8.98 14.23
N VAL A 863 -0.64 -9.54 13.35
CA VAL A 863 -0.44 -11.00 13.23
C VAL A 863 0.76 -11.53 13.99
N LEU A 864 1.68 -10.67 14.44
CA LEU A 864 2.90 -11.08 15.14
C LEU A 864 2.70 -11.29 16.65
N GLY A 865 1.59 -10.78 17.23
CA GLY A 865 1.38 -10.77 18.67
C GLY A 865 2.30 -9.76 19.36
N ARG A 866 2.74 -10.07 20.58
CA ARG A 866 3.63 -9.20 21.38
C ARG A 866 4.97 -9.02 20.67
N TYR A 867 5.41 -7.74 20.53
CA TYR A 867 6.66 -7.40 19.87
C TYR A 867 7.53 -6.50 20.72
N PHE A 868 8.79 -6.87 20.95
CA PHE A 868 9.76 -6.13 21.75
C PHE A 868 10.75 -5.40 20.88
N PHE A 869 11.07 -4.14 21.21
CA PHE A 869 12.12 -3.40 20.51
C PHE A 869 13.00 -2.60 21.48
N VAL A 870 14.24 -2.36 21.06
CA VAL A 870 15.18 -1.48 21.73
C VAL A 870 15.99 -0.69 20.71
N ARG A 871 16.20 0.59 20.97
CA ARG A 871 16.98 1.53 20.13
C ARG A 871 17.99 2.28 20.96
N ALA A 872 19.20 2.41 20.48
CA ALA A 872 20.24 3.28 21.00
C ALA A 872 20.57 4.37 19.98
N SER A 873 20.55 5.62 20.42
CA SER A 873 20.83 6.80 19.59
C SER A 873 22.00 7.57 20.19
N VAL A 874 22.92 7.98 19.31
CA VAL A 874 24.08 8.80 19.67
C VAL A 874 24.12 10.02 18.76
N LYS A 875 24.13 11.23 19.37
CA LYS A 875 24.10 12.50 18.63
C LYS A 875 25.24 13.41 19.10
N PHE A 876 25.95 14.01 18.17
CA PHE A 876 27.07 14.94 18.42
C PHE A 876 26.88 16.25 17.67
#